data_542fcb5fe5a512441589a05aacebdb8b
#
_entry.id   542fcb5fe5a512441589a05aacebdb8b
#
_cell.length_a   1.000
_cell.length_b   1.000
_cell.length_c   1.000
_cell.angle_alpha   90.00
_cell.angle_beta   90.00
_cell.angle_gamma   90.00
#
_symmetry.space_group_name_H-M   'P 1'
#
loop_
_entity.id
_entity.type
_entity.pdbx_description
1 polymer ?
#
loop_
_entity_poly.entity_id
_entity_poly.type
_entity_poly.pdbx_seq_one_letter_code
_entity_poly.pdbx_strand_id
1 'polypeptide(L)'
;VTIDAGEGKTVNVTLDNVTINVDEGSKYGYEPDAYKTAVSVTGSGNTNIELNGNNTLTSGYGHAGLEHNKTDDSGTLTIQDEKNDDGSAKGSASDTTGSLTAKGGGQGAGIGGSDGQDGQVTITGGEIIANGGYQGAGIGGGAGNDQAVGGDGDVTISGGTITATGGSLGAGIGGGAYGNGTVTVTDGDITAKATGRYGAGIGGGYGAIPKDTLIGGNGTVTISGGTITEASGGYMAAGIGSGFQGLGTVTIEGDAVIKNAQGGEAGAGIGSGTYGDSEIIIRDNAVIENAESSANGAGIGSGQGDLYPDGDGMVIDLTVGNVTIEGNARIENAKSGSGGSGIGGGAVGIGNVIIRGNAQIGNATGGDEGAGIGGGVLGTGDVTIEGNVTIENAQGGAGAAGIGGGAETQPDTEDTRNKVSIKSTEAGSPNITATGGGVLNGGGVLDENAPLAGAAAIGSGSVPDGATEVKSDITIEGKVTINATSGGDVAIGDSTNGETQFSGLQVGTTITRRNAKGDDVSQPGDVVREQAPTETEAAEAPSTGSVEVERPVTVEGLYVTNVLGKQITHTCTQNGTTLTIRANGIVASAHLTLGMVRTLKAQGVKTLVFTTLLSRSTTVSVDALLAAEPDAPDETAVVWTHTGPRAALTIGGADHSDLLK
;
A
#
# COMPACT_ATOMS: atom_id res chain seq x y z
N VAL A 1 20.12 -33.57 12.74
CA VAL A 1 19.64 -33.58 14.13
C VAL A 1 18.15 -33.28 14.12
N THR A 2 17.38 -34.06 14.90
CA THR A 2 15.93 -33.82 15.04
C THR A 2 15.65 -33.38 16.48
N ILE A 3 14.90 -32.30 16.63
CA ILE A 3 14.32 -31.83 17.89
C ILE A 3 12.83 -32.07 17.81
N ASP A 4 12.32 -32.97 18.66
CA ASP A 4 10.91 -33.36 18.67
C ASP A 4 10.25 -32.90 19.99
N ALA A 5 9.33 -31.96 19.88
CA ALA A 5 8.57 -31.43 20.99
C ALA A 5 7.16 -32.09 21.00
N GLY A 6 6.91 -32.96 21.99
CA GLY A 6 5.60 -33.60 22.16
C GLY A 6 4.48 -32.62 22.51
N GLU A 7 3.25 -33.03 22.28
CA GLU A 7 2.03 -32.24 22.52
C GLU A 7 1.99 -31.60 23.92
N GLY A 8 1.72 -30.29 23.95
CA GLY A 8 1.63 -29.48 25.18
C GLY A 8 2.97 -29.31 25.90
N LYS A 9 4.10 -29.67 25.28
CA LYS A 9 5.44 -29.48 25.84
C LYS A 9 6.15 -28.31 25.18
N THR A 10 7.10 -27.73 25.89
CA THR A 10 8.09 -26.80 25.37
C THR A 10 9.47 -27.39 25.58
N VAL A 11 10.24 -27.50 24.50
CA VAL A 11 11.63 -27.97 24.50
C VAL A 11 12.53 -26.75 24.35
N ASN A 12 13.47 -26.59 25.27
CA ASN A 12 14.51 -25.55 25.20
C ASN A 12 15.83 -26.20 24.78
N VAL A 13 16.45 -25.70 23.75
CA VAL A 13 17.72 -26.20 23.21
C VAL A 13 18.68 -25.03 23.06
N THR A 14 19.84 -25.13 23.72
CA THR A 14 20.92 -24.16 23.52
C THR A 14 21.85 -24.67 22.43
N LEU A 15 22.06 -23.84 21.39
CA LEU A 15 23.13 -24.03 20.42
C LEU A 15 24.37 -23.25 20.92
N ASP A 16 25.44 -23.95 21.18
CA ASP A 16 26.69 -23.37 21.68
C ASP A 16 27.85 -23.79 20.78
N ASN A 17 28.28 -22.89 19.90
CA ASN A 17 29.37 -23.11 18.94
C ASN A 17 29.15 -24.38 18.07
N VAL A 18 27.90 -24.61 17.68
CA VAL A 18 27.48 -25.77 16.88
C VAL A 18 27.77 -25.52 15.40
N THR A 19 28.45 -26.44 14.75
CA THR A 19 28.60 -26.45 13.30
C THR A 19 28.11 -27.78 12.72
N ILE A 20 27.05 -27.72 11.94
CA ILE A 20 26.53 -28.87 11.18
C ILE A 20 26.49 -28.47 9.72
N ASN A 21 27.31 -29.14 8.91
CA ASN A 21 27.33 -28.94 7.49
C ASN A 21 27.01 -30.28 6.80
N VAL A 22 25.87 -30.33 6.15
CA VAL A 22 25.48 -31.44 5.30
C VAL A 22 25.84 -31.07 3.87
N ASP A 23 26.52 -31.96 3.15
CA ASP A 23 26.95 -31.71 1.78
C ASP A 23 25.74 -31.34 0.91
N GLU A 24 25.83 -30.24 0.18
CA GLU A 24 24.75 -29.75 -0.69
C GLU A 24 24.38 -30.75 -1.80
N GLY A 25 25.21 -31.76 -2.05
CA GLY A 25 25.05 -32.70 -3.15
C GLY A 25 25.02 -32.01 -4.51
N SER A 26 25.40 -32.69 -5.54
CA SER A 26 25.27 -32.17 -6.91
C SER A 26 23.78 -32.10 -7.29
N LYS A 27 23.33 -30.98 -7.83
CA LYS A 27 21.99 -30.76 -8.42
C LYS A 27 21.52 -31.89 -9.37
N TYR A 28 22.40 -32.80 -9.76
CA TYR A 28 22.18 -33.90 -10.69
C TYR A 28 22.73 -35.26 -10.19
N GLY A 29 23.19 -35.37 -8.94
CA GLY A 29 23.74 -36.61 -8.38
C GLY A 29 22.77 -37.25 -7.39
N TYR A 30 22.47 -38.52 -7.61
CA TYR A 30 21.69 -39.40 -6.70
C TYR A 30 22.53 -39.80 -5.47
N GLU A 31 23.20 -38.85 -4.82
CA GLU A 31 23.90 -39.15 -3.57
C GLU A 31 22.91 -39.09 -2.40
N PRO A 32 22.73 -40.20 -1.63
CA PRO A 32 21.74 -40.26 -0.54
C PRO A 32 21.94 -39.21 0.56
N ASP A 33 23.13 -38.62 0.68
CA ASP A 33 23.44 -37.62 1.69
C ASP A 33 23.08 -36.19 1.25
N ALA A 34 22.78 -35.99 -0.04
CA ALA A 34 22.40 -34.68 -0.60
C ALA A 34 21.03 -34.17 -0.15
N TYR A 35 20.23 -35.02 0.47
CA TYR A 35 18.85 -34.74 0.91
C TYR A 35 18.72 -34.82 2.44
N LYS A 36 19.69 -34.35 3.18
CA LYS A 36 19.65 -34.35 4.65
C LYS A 36 19.54 -32.95 5.22
N THR A 37 18.76 -32.84 6.29
CA THR A 37 18.68 -31.61 7.07
C THR A 37 19.78 -31.54 8.14
N ALA A 38 20.31 -30.36 8.39
CA ALA A 38 21.24 -30.12 9.50
C ALA A 38 20.49 -30.23 10.85
N VAL A 39 19.45 -29.44 11.03
CA VAL A 39 18.56 -29.48 12.22
C VAL A 39 17.10 -29.36 11.75
N SER A 40 16.28 -30.31 12.16
CA SER A 40 14.82 -30.30 11.96
C SER A 40 14.10 -30.22 13.28
N VAL A 41 13.20 -29.27 13.41
CA VAL A 41 12.28 -29.11 14.53
C VAL A 41 10.92 -29.68 14.16
N THR A 42 10.44 -30.62 14.94
CA THR A 42 9.21 -31.39 14.68
C THR A 42 8.35 -31.49 15.94
N GLY A 43 7.16 -32.07 15.77
CA GLY A 43 6.22 -32.31 16.86
C GLY A 43 5.20 -31.17 17.02
N SER A 44 4.20 -31.42 17.87
CA SER A 44 3.09 -30.51 18.13
C SER A 44 3.31 -29.59 19.35
N GLY A 45 4.45 -29.74 20.04
CA GLY A 45 4.89 -28.85 21.12
C GLY A 45 5.81 -27.75 20.62
N ASN A 46 6.07 -26.77 21.45
CA ASN A 46 6.90 -25.61 21.11
C ASN A 46 8.40 -25.92 21.29
N THR A 47 9.23 -25.33 20.45
CA THR A 47 10.70 -25.40 20.57
C THR A 47 11.27 -23.99 20.67
N ASN A 48 12.03 -23.75 21.74
CA ASN A 48 12.86 -22.55 21.88
C ASN A 48 14.32 -22.91 21.61
N ILE A 49 14.93 -22.22 20.66
CA ILE A 49 16.38 -22.30 20.41
C ILE A 49 17.03 -21.07 20.98
N GLU A 50 17.91 -21.29 21.93
CA GLU A 50 18.76 -20.28 22.56
C GLU A 50 20.14 -20.29 21.89
N LEU A 51 20.58 -19.13 21.46
CA LEU A 51 21.86 -18.97 20.77
C LEU A 51 22.97 -18.59 21.75
N ASN A 52 24.03 -19.37 21.78
CA ASN A 52 25.26 -19.05 22.51
C ASN A 52 26.45 -19.29 21.57
N GLY A 53 27.37 -18.33 21.52
CA GLY A 53 28.51 -18.38 20.59
C GLY A 53 28.09 -18.40 19.11
N ASN A 54 28.95 -18.94 18.25
CA ASN A 54 28.76 -18.91 16.80
C ASN A 54 28.23 -20.24 16.27
N ASN A 55 27.03 -20.26 15.76
CA ASN A 55 26.37 -21.46 15.26
C ASN A 55 26.23 -21.43 13.73
N THR A 56 26.50 -22.54 13.06
CA THR A 56 26.39 -22.67 11.61
C THR A 56 25.65 -23.96 11.24
N LEU A 57 24.56 -23.82 10.49
CA LEU A 57 23.73 -24.90 10.03
C LEU A 57 23.57 -24.83 8.50
N THR A 58 24.07 -25.83 7.79
CA THR A 58 23.93 -25.94 6.33
C THR A 58 23.25 -27.26 6.00
N SER A 59 22.13 -27.21 5.30
CA SER A 59 21.34 -28.39 4.90
C SER A 59 21.53 -28.73 3.42
N GLY A 60 21.26 -29.98 3.09
CA GLY A 60 21.24 -30.48 1.73
C GLY A 60 20.01 -30.02 0.93
N TYR A 61 19.97 -30.42 -0.35
CA TYR A 61 18.93 -30.04 -1.30
C TYR A 61 17.53 -30.32 -0.77
N GLY A 62 16.64 -29.36 -0.91
CA GLY A 62 15.23 -29.44 -0.48
C GLY A 62 14.99 -29.14 1.00
N HIS A 63 16.03 -28.98 1.82
CA HIS A 63 15.88 -28.75 3.25
C HIS A 63 16.28 -27.36 3.69
N ALA A 64 15.59 -26.83 4.71
CA ALA A 64 16.00 -25.58 5.34
C ALA A 64 17.23 -25.74 6.23
N GLY A 65 18.06 -24.70 6.36
CA GLY A 65 19.23 -24.71 7.23
C GLY A 65 18.88 -25.02 8.68
N LEU A 66 17.90 -24.34 9.24
CA LEU A 66 17.13 -24.72 10.42
C LEU A 66 15.69 -24.96 9.99
N GLU A 67 15.28 -26.20 9.96
CA GLU A 67 14.01 -26.61 9.39
C GLU A 67 12.89 -26.63 10.44
N HIS A 68 11.79 -25.95 10.14
CA HIS A 68 10.53 -26.03 10.84
C HIS A 68 9.37 -25.90 9.85
N ASN A 69 8.81 -27.04 9.49
CA ASN A 69 7.69 -27.12 8.56
C ASN A 69 6.38 -26.85 9.30
N LYS A 70 5.65 -25.82 8.87
CA LYS A 70 4.34 -25.49 9.42
C LYS A 70 3.28 -26.46 8.93
N THR A 71 2.57 -27.07 9.85
CA THR A 71 1.38 -27.89 9.62
C THR A 71 0.29 -27.48 10.60
N ASP A 72 -0.94 -27.96 10.40
CA ASP A 72 -2.06 -27.67 11.32
C ASP A 72 -1.77 -28.12 12.76
N ASP A 73 -0.95 -29.15 12.93
CA ASP A 73 -0.60 -29.75 14.22
C ASP A 73 0.81 -29.38 14.70
N SER A 74 1.59 -28.58 13.97
CA SER A 74 2.94 -28.21 14.38
C SER A 74 2.92 -27.21 15.54
N GLY A 75 3.88 -27.36 16.47
CA GLY A 75 4.17 -26.33 17.46
C GLY A 75 4.87 -25.11 16.86
N THR A 76 5.38 -24.22 17.68
CA THR A 76 6.11 -23.02 17.26
C THR A 76 7.62 -23.19 17.39
N LEU A 77 8.38 -22.57 16.47
CA LEU A 77 9.81 -22.38 16.61
C LEU A 77 10.09 -20.93 17.05
N THR A 78 10.75 -20.78 18.21
CA THR A 78 11.23 -19.48 18.69
C THR A 78 12.76 -19.49 18.76
N ILE A 79 13.40 -18.49 18.17
CA ILE A 79 14.85 -18.26 18.26
C ILE A 79 15.10 -17.04 19.13
N GLN A 80 15.95 -17.17 20.12
CA GLN A 80 16.26 -16.13 21.09
C GLN A 80 17.75 -16.09 21.39
N ASP A 81 18.23 -14.95 21.89
CA ASP A 81 19.58 -14.83 22.43
C ASP A 81 19.68 -15.54 23.77
N GLU A 82 20.90 -15.79 24.22
CA GLU A 82 21.12 -16.43 25.51
C GLU A 82 20.52 -15.60 26.67
N LYS A 83 20.04 -16.32 27.67
CA LYS A 83 19.49 -15.73 28.90
C LYS A 83 20.35 -16.04 30.10
N ASN A 84 20.34 -15.15 31.08
CA ASN A 84 20.88 -15.43 32.42
C ASN A 84 20.04 -16.50 33.12
N ASP A 85 20.60 -17.13 34.18
CA ASP A 85 19.91 -18.14 34.97
C ASP A 85 18.58 -17.65 35.57
N ASP A 86 18.38 -16.35 35.73
CA ASP A 86 17.14 -15.73 36.21
C ASP A 86 16.14 -15.44 35.06
N GLY A 87 16.45 -15.83 33.82
CA GLY A 87 15.62 -15.62 32.63
C GLY A 87 15.70 -14.22 32.01
N SER A 88 16.52 -13.32 32.59
CA SER A 88 16.79 -12.00 31.98
C SER A 88 17.73 -12.15 30.78
N ALA A 89 17.64 -11.23 29.80
CA ALA A 89 18.56 -11.20 28.67
C ALA A 89 20.00 -11.03 29.16
N LYS A 90 20.91 -11.84 28.63
CA LYS A 90 22.34 -11.74 28.94
C LYS A 90 22.94 -10.65 28.05
N GLY A 91 23.25 -9.53 28.66
CA GLY A 91 23.73 -8.34 27.97
C GLY A 91 22.67 -7.25 27.79
N SER A 92 23.03 -6.17 27.09
CA SER A 92 22.04 -5.15 26.66
C SER A 92 21.30 -5.64 25.42
N ALA A 93 20.19 -5.01 25.07
CA ALA A 93 19.43 -5.31 23.84
C ALA A 93 20.28 -5.18 22.53
N SER A 94 21.50 -4.65 22.64
CA SER A 94 22.50 -4.53 21.57
C SER A 94 23.66 -5.52 21.69
N ASP A 95 23.70 -6.39 22.71
CA ASP A 95 24.73 -7.40 22.90
C ASP A 95 24.29 -8.71 22.24
N THR A 96 24.67 -8.89 20.99
CA THR A 96 24.41 -10.09 20.19
C THR A 96 25.50 -11.12 20.43
N THR A 97 25.56 -11.72 21.64
CA THR A 97 26.58 -12.72 21.96
C THR A 97 26.34 -14.05 21.28
N GLY A 98 25.08 -14.37 20.95
CA GLY A 98 24.69 -15.58 20.25
C GLY A 98 24.38 -15.33 18.78
N SER A 99 25.01 -16.10 17.88
CA SER A 99 24.77 -15.98 16.43
C SER A 99 24.36 -17.30 15.79
N LEU A 100 23.55 -17.19 14.71
CA LEU A 100 23.17 -18.32 13.87
C LEU A 100 23.34 -17.96 12.40
N THR A 101 24.21 -18.68 11.71
CA THR A 101 24.25 -18.69 10.25
C THR A 101 23.55 -19.95 9.75
N ALA A 102 22.40 -19.77 9.09
CA ALA A 102 21.61 -20.87 8.55
C ALA A 102 21.52 -20.79 7.02
N LYS A 103 21.85 -21.90 6.33
CA LYS A 103 21.80 -22.00 4.87
C LYS A 103 20.95 -23.16 4.43
N GLY A 104 19.89 -22.89 3.66
CA GLY A 104 19.04 -23.89 3.01
C GLY A 104 19.66 -24.42 1.72
N GLY A 105 19.36 -25.65 1.38
CA GLY A 105 19.65 -26.23 0.08
C GLY A 105 18.61 -25.78 -0.97
N GLY A 106 18.86 -25.99 -2.25
CA GLY A 106 18.18 -25.44 -3.44
C GLY A 106 16.72 -24.96 -3.36
N GLN A 107 15.86 -25.64 -2.62
CA GLN A 107 14.42 -25.32 -2.49
C GLN A 107 14.02 -24.98 -1.05
N GLY A 108 14.89 -25.22 -0.06
CA GLY A 108 14.62 -24.93 1.34
C GLY A 108 14.88 -23.49 1.71
N ALA A 109 14.21 -23.01 2.74
CA ALA A 109 14.51 -21.71 3.37
C ALA A 109 15.88 -21.74 4.08
N GLY A 110 16.44 -20.56 4.39
CA GLY A 110 17.55 -20.48 5.35
C GLY A 110 17.09 -20.95 6.72
N ILE A 111 15.98 -20.41 7.22
CA ILE A 111 15.29 -20.82 8.44
C ILE A 111 13.80 -20.92 8.12
N GLY A 112 13.19 -22.08 8.38
CA GLY A 112 11.75 -22.31 8.19
C GLY A 112 11.41 -23.53 7.36
N GLY A 113 10.64 -23.36 6.27
CA GLY A 113 10.11 -24.46 5.46
C GLY A 113 11.13 -25.16 4.55
N SER A 114 10.98 -26.45 4.40
CA SER A 114 11.65 -27.27 3.36
C SER A 114 10.88 -27.20 2.03
N ASP A 115 11.35 -27.92 1.02
CA ASP A 115 10.68 -28.07 -0.28
C ASP A 115 9.23 -28.56 -0.13
N GLY A 116 8.29 -27.87 -0.72
CA GLY A 116 6.85 -28.13 -0.64
C GLY A 116 6.22 -27.78 0.71
N GLN A 117 6.90 -27.03 1.59
CA GLN A 117 6.42 -26.76 2.94
C GLN A 117 6.42 -25.27 3.29
N ASP A 118 5.40 -24.89 4.05
CA ASP A 118 5.31 -23.61 4.72
C ASP A 118 6.32 -23.54 5.88
N GLY A 119 6.76 -22.32 6.20
CA GLY A 119 7.63 -22.08 7.34
C GLY A 119 6.97 -21.17 8.38
N GLN A 120 7.14 -21.47 9.66
CA GLN A 120 6.76 -20.58 10.76
C GLN A 120 7.95 -20.34 11.67
N VAL A 121 8.30 -19.06 11.90
CA VAL A 121 9.48 -18.69 12.68
C VAL A 121 9.19 -17.46 13.53
N THR A 122 9.52 -17.54 14.82
CA THR A 122 9.53 -16.40 15.74
C THR A 122 10.97 -16.09 16.15
N ILE A 123 11.42 -14.83 16.03
CA ILE A 123 12.76 -14.38 16.44
C ILE A 123 12.58 -13.28 17.48
N THR A 124 13.19 -13.48 18.64
CA THR A 124 13.13 -12.52 19.75
C THR A 124 14.49 -11.95 20.14
N GLY A 125 15.57 -12.44 19.51
CA GLY A 125 16.94 -11.96 19.77
C GLY A 125 18.01 -12.76 19.02
N GLY A 126 19.26 -12.37 19.20
CA GLY A 126 20.43 -12.97 18.57
C GLY A 126 20.84 -12.29 17.25
N GLU A 127 22.01 -12.67 16.74
CA GLU A 127 22.48 -12.28 15.42
C GLU A 127 22.16 -13.40 14.42
N ILE A 128 21.27 -13.13 13.47
CA ILE A 128 20.78 -14.12 12.52
C ILE A 128 21.24 -13.80 11.12
N ILE A 129 21.93 -14.75 10.49
CA ILE A 129 22.25 -14.72 9.06
C ILE A 129 21.57 -15.91 8.39
N ALA A 130 20.51 -15.65 7.64
CA ALA A 130 19.72 -16.69 7.02
C ALA A 130 19.77 -16.58 5.49
N ASN A 131 20.21 -17.66 4.82
CA ASN A 131 20.34 -17.71 3.38
C ASN A 131 19.46 -18.84 2.83
N GLY A 132 18.41 -18.48 2.08
CA GLY A 132 17.57 -19.43 1.38
C GLY A 132 18.28 -20.08 0.19
N GLY A 133 17.81 -21.26 -0.19
CA GLY A 133 18.17 -21.89 -1.46
C GLY A 133 17.57 -21.13 -2.65
N TYR A 134 17.78 -21.61 -3.87
CA TYR A 134 17.36 -20.92 -5.11
C TYR A 134 15.87 -20.51 -5.14
N GLN A 135 14.99 -21.31 -4.53
CA GLN A 135 13.54 -21.08 -4.49
C GLN A 135 13.02 -20.75 -3.08
N GLY A 136 13.81 -20.95 -2.04
CA GLY A 136 13.41 -20.72 -0.65
C GLY A 136 13.58 -19.27 -0.21
N ALA A 137 12.83 -18.86 0.80
CA ALA A 137 13.03 -17.61 1.49
C ALA A 137 14.33 -17.63 2.32
N GLY A 138 14.88 -16.44 2.65
CA GLY A 138 15.92 -16.37 3.69
C GLY A 138 15.37 -16.86 5.02
N ILE A 139 14.25 -16.29 5.48
CA ILE A 139 13.48 -16.73 6.65
C ILE A 139 12.02 -16.87 6.24
N GLY A 140 11.41 -18.03 6.45
CA GLY A 140 10.01 -18.29 6.17
C GLY A 140 9.76 -19.53 5.33
N GLY A 141 9.10 -19.42 4.17
CA GLY A 141 8.68 -20.56 3.35
C GLY A 141 9.81 -21.20 2.55
N GLY A 142 9.72 -22.50 2.34
CA GLY A 142 10.49 -23.21 1.32
C GLY A 142 9.90 -22.96 -0.07
N ALA A 143 10.26 -23.77 -1.07
CA ALA A 143 9.61 -23.70 -2.37
C ALA A 143 8.20 -24.28 -2.30
N GLY A 144 7.21 -23.58 -2.77
CA GLY A 144 5.91 -24.13 -3.10
C GLY A 144 5.91 -24.74 -4.51
N ASN A 145 4.73 -25.10 -4.99
CA ASN A 145 4.54 -25.62 -6.35
C ASN A 145 3.43 -24.85 -7.10
N ASP A 146 3.32 -25.08 -8.40
CA ASP A 146 2.33 -24.45 -9.28
C ASP A 146 0.87 -24.86 -9.00
N GLN A 147 0.61 -25.66 -7.95
CA GLN A 147 -0.71 -26.04 -7.47
C GLN A 147 -1.06 -25.37 -6.14
N ALA A 148 -0.34 -24.33 -5.72
CA ALA A 148 -0.47 -23.61 -4.44
C ALA A 148 -0.32 -24.52 -3.20
N VAL A 149 0.64 -25.44 -3.25
CA VAL A 149 0.97 -26.30 -2.10
C VAL A 149 2.32 -25.89 -1.54
N GLY A 150 2.33 -25.41 -0.29
CA GLY A 150 3.51 -25.01 0.45
C GLY A 150 4.11 -23.67 -0.02
N GLY A 151 5.19 -23.29 0.61
CA GLY A 151 5.94 -22.11 0.27
C GLY A 151 5.58 -20.85 1.07
N ASP A 152 4.52 -20.84 1.84
CA ASP A 152 4.12 -19.69 2.66
C ASP A 152 5.10 -19.49 3.82
N GLY A 153 5.37 -18.23 4.16
CA GLY A 153 6.19 -17.84 5.30
C GLY A 153 5.39 -17.04 6.32
N ASP A 154 5.36 -17.52 7.57
CA ASP A 154 4.76 -16.85 8.72
C ASP A 154 5.89 -16.48 9.70
N VAL A 155 6.29 -15.21 9.69
CA VAL A 155 7.49 -14.76 10.41
C VAL A 155 7.15 -13.62 11.37
N THR A 156 7.50 -13.81 12.65
CA THR A 156 7.38 -12.77 13.67
C THR A 156 8.77 -12.42 14.20
N ILE A 157 9.12 -11.13 14.20
CA ILE A 157 10.38 -10.60 14.72
C ILE A 157 10.08 -9.55 15.78
N SER A 158 10.61 -9.76 16.98
CA SER A 158 10.47 -8.85 18.11
C SER A 158 11.81 -8.46 18.75
N GLY A 159 12.92 -8.71 18.05
CA GLY A 159 14.26 -8.33 18.47
C GLY A 159 15.34 -9.02 17.63
N GLY A 160 16.59 -8.68 17.91
CA GLY A 160 17.77 -9.23 17.24
C GLY A 160 18.27 -8.40 16.06
N THR A 161 19.42 -8.81 15.53
CA THR A 161 20.02 -8.28 14.31
C THR A 161 19.90 -9.32 13.20
N ILE A 162 19.09 -9.03 12.20
CA ILE A 162 18.69 -10.01 11.20
C ILE A 162 19.27 -9.63 9.83
N THR A 163 19.97 -10.55 9.22
CA THR A 163 20.35 -10.49 7.80
C THR A 163 19.76 -11.70 7.08
N ALA A 164 18.75 -11.47 6.28
CA ALA A 164 18.03 -12.52 5.57
C ALA A 164 18.18 -12.33 4.06
N THR A 165 18.62 -13.39 3.37
CA THR A 165 18.81 -13.39 1.92
C THR A 165 17.98 -14.51 1.30
N GLY A 166 16.98 -14.15 0.53
CA GLY A 166 16.16 -15.10 -0.25
C GLY A 166 16.86 -15.53 -1.53
N GLY A 167 16.42 -16.65 -2.07
CA GLY A 167 16.87 -17.14 -3.36
C GLY A 167 16.30 -16.35 -4.54
N SER A 168 16.45 -16.86 -5.75
CA SER A 168 15.97 -16.19 -6.98
C SER A 168 14.45 -16.00 -7.04
N LEU A 169 13.68 -16.88 -6.39
CA LEU A 169 12.22 -16.89 -6.40
C LEU A 169 11.62 -16.63 -5.01
N GLY A 170 12.42 -16.72 -3.94
CA GLY A 170 11.98 -16.50 -2.57
C GLY A 170 12.25 -15.08 -2.07
N ALA A 171 11.47 -14.65 -1.09
CA ALA A 171 11.67 -13.41 -0.38
C ALA A 171 12.90 -13.44 0.53
N GLY A 172 13.45 -12.27 0.89
CA GLY A 172 14.41 -12.18 1.98
C GLY A 172 13.81 -12.73 3.28
N ILE A 173 12.62 -12.19 3.67
CA ILE A 173 11.82 -12.67 4.79
C ILE A 173 10.38 -12.82 4.31
N GLY A 174 9.80 -14.02 4.45
CA GLY A 174 8.42 -14.33 4.09
C GLY A 174 8.26 -15.53 3.18
N GLY A 175 7.61 -15.40 2.03
CA GLY A 175 7.30 -16.50 1.13
C GLY A 175 8.50 -17.01 0.32
N GLY A 176 8.55 -18.32 0.11
CA GLY A 176 9.38 -18.93 -0.93
C GLY A 176 8.70 -18.84 -2.31
N ALA A 177 9.21 -19.56 -3.30
CA ALA A 177 8.57 -19.65 -4.61
C ALA A 177 7.12 -20.15 -4.48
N TYR A 178 6.19 -19.49 -5.16
CA TYR A 178 4.74 -19.74 -5.09
C TYR A 178 4.12 -19.54 -3.69
N GLY A 179 4.87 -18.94 -2.76
CA GLY A 179 4.44 -18.72 -1.39
C GLY A 179 4.08 -17.26 -1.10
N ASN A 180 3.12 -17.09 -0.20
CA ASN A 180 2.78 -15.81 0.40
C ASN A 180 3.69 -15.54 1.60
N GLY A 181 3.90 -14.26 1.93
CA GLY A 181 4.61 -13.86 3.14
C GLY A 181 3.69 -13.15 4.11
N THR A 182 3.55 -13.67 5.32
CA THR A 182 2.95 -12.98 6.46
C THR A 182 4.08 -12.62 7.43
N VAL A 183 4.41 -11.33 7.53
CA VAL A 183 5.57 -10.88 8.32
C VAL A 183 5.13 -9.82 9.32
N THR A 184 5.44 -10.04 10.59
CA THR A 184 5.19 -9.08 11.67
C THR A 184 6.52 -8.70 12.32
N VAL A 185 6.80 -7.40 12.38
CA VAL A 185 7.98 -6.84 13.04
C VAL A 185 7.53 -5.86 14.11
N THR A 186 7.97 -6.10 15.34
CA THR A 186 7.70 -5.21 16.49
C THR A 186 8.96 -4.57 17.05
N ASP A 187 10.13 -5.14 16.78
CA ASP A 187 11.45 -4.62 17.16
C ASP A 187 12.56 -5.36 16.39
N GLY A 188 13.80 -4.88 16.47
CA GLY A 188 15.00 -5.46 15.86
C GLY A 188 15.58 -4.61 14.74
N ASP A 189 16.83 -4.95 14.32
CA ASP A 189 17.53 -4.36 13.19
C ASP A 189 17.55 -5.34 12.02
N ILE A 190 16.89 -5.01 10.92
CA ILE A 190 16.61 -5.96 9.85
C ILE A 190 17.20 -5.51 8.52
N THR A 191 17.96 -6.40 7.89
CA THR A 191 18.36 -6.35 6.49
C THR A 191 17.81 -7.56 5.76
N ALA A 192 16.93 -7.35 4.79
CA ALA A 192 16.26 -8.40 4.06
C ALA A 192 16.39 -8.19 2.54
N LYS A 193 16.92 -9.18 1.83
CA LYS A 193 17.19 -9.08 0.39
C LYS A 193 16.68 -10.30 -0.37
N ALA A 194 16.03 -10.09 -1.50
CA ALA A 194 15.86 -11.12 -2.52
C ALA A 194 16.97 -10.98 -3.56
N THR A 195 17.66 -12.07 -3.87
CA THR A 195 18.82 -12.03 -4.79
C THR A 195 18.44 -12.19 -6.26
N GLY A 196 17.19 -12.51 -6.54
CA GLY A 196 16.72 -12.85 -7.87
C GLY A 196 15.75 -11.84 -8.49
N ARG A 197 14.78 -12.38 -9.24
CA ARG A 197 13.89 -11.52 -10.04
C ARG A 197 12.53 -11.25 -9.39
N TYR A 198 12.04 -12.14 -8.52
CA TYR A 198 10.61 -12.23 -8.27
C TYR A 198 10.19 -12.13 -6.80
N GLY A 199 11.08 -12.40 -5.85
CA GLY A 199 10.78 -12.31 -4.42
C GLY A 199 10.91 -10.89 -3.87
N ALA A 200 10.08 -10.53 -2.91
CA ALA A 200 10.19 -9.28 -2.16
C ALA A 200 11.41 -9.30 -1.21
N GLY A 201 11.89 -8.12 -0.79
CA GLY A 201 12.81 -8.05 0.33
C GLY A 201 12.16 -8.60 1.60
N ILE A 202 10.98 -8.06 1.96
CA ILE A 202 10.12 -8.54 3.06
C ILE A 202 8.71 -8.73 2.50
N GLY A 203 8.18 -9.96 2.57
CA GLY A 203 6.82 -10.30 2.17
C GLY A 203 6.70 -11.48 1.21
N GLY A 204 6.07 -11.31 0.05
CA GLY A 204 5.77 -12.40 -0.88
C GLY A 204 6.97 -12.92 -1.69
N GLY A 205 6.95 -14.21 -2.00
CA GLY A 205 7.87 -14.82 -2.97
C GLY A 205 7.40 -14.63 -4.42
N TYR A 206 7.81 -15.50 -5.33
CA TYR A 206 7.30 -15.55 -6.71
C TYR A 206 5.83 -15.99 -6.73
N GLY A 207 4.98 -15.19 -7.36
CA GLY A 207 3.61 -15.58 -7.70
C GLY A 207 3.50 -16.02 -9.17
N ALA A 208 2.42 -16.71 -9.51
CA ALA A 208 2.08 -17.08 -10.86
C ALA A 208 0.56 -17.09 -11.06
N ILE A 209 0.10 -16.90 -12.30
CA ILE A 209 -1.32 -16.98 -12.67
C ILE A 209 -1.53 -18.14 -13.65
N PRO A 210 -1.51 -19.41 -13.20
CA PRO A 210 -1.92 -20.52 -14.03
C PRO A 210 -3.45 -20.53 -14.14
N LYS A 211 -3.97 -20.48 -15.37
CA LYS A 211 -5.41 -20.61 -15.66
C LYS A 211 -6.30 -19.58 -14.91
N ASP A 212 -5.89 -18.29 -14.91
CA ASP A 212 -6.63 -17.18 -14.33
C ASP A 212 -6.77 -17.21 -12.78
N THR A 213 -5.96 -18.00 -12.09
CA THR A 213 -5.92 -18.04 -10.63
C THR A 213 -4.54 -17.65 -10.14
N LEU A 214 -4.45 -16.57 -9.34
CA LEU A 214 -3.19 -16.17 -8.71
C LEU A 214 -2.79 -17.22 -7.67
N ILE A 215 -1.55 -17.67 -7.74
CA ILE A 215 -0.92 -18.59 -6.79
C ILE A 215 0.29 -17.91 -6.18
N GLY A 216 0.28 -17.69 -4.85
CA GLY A 216 1.40 -17.14 -4.11
C GLY A 216 1.71 -15.68 -4.44
N GLY A 217 2.87 -15.23 -4.01
CA GLY A 217 3.39 -13.91 -4.28
C GLY A 217 2.85 -12.78 -3.40
N ASN A 218 1.77 -12.99 -2.66
CA ASN A 218 1.20 -11.96 -1.80
C ASN A 218 2.11 -11.67 -0.60
N GLY A 219 2.18 -10.40 -0.20
CA GLY A 219 2.87 -9.97 1.00
C GLY A 219 1.91 -9.27 1.95
N THR A 220 1.73 -9.83 3.15
CA THR A 220 1.04 -9.19 4.27
C THR A 220 2.08 -8.83 5.31
N VAL A 221 2.45 -7.55 5.38
CA VAL A 221 3.56 -7.08 6.22
C VAL A 221 3.06 -6.05 7.22
N THR A 222 3.32 -6.28 8.50
CA THR A 222 3.05 -5.31 9.57
C THR A 222 4.34 -4.98 10.31
N ILE A 223 4.71 -3.71 10.35
CA ILE A 223 5.91 -3.22 11.05
C ILE A 223 5.44 -2.15 12.04
N SER A 224 5.52 -2.45 13.33
CA SER A 224 5.07 -1.54 14.40
C SER A 224 6.20 -1.00 15.28
N GLY A 225 7.42 -1.40 15.01
CA GLY A 225 8.63 -0.94 15.69
C GLY A 225 9.88 -1.54 15.07
N GLY A 226 11.03 -1.25 15.67
CA GLY A 226 12.34 -1.65 15.14
C GLY A 226 12.79 -0.84 13.92
N THR A 227 13.88 -1.27 13.33
CA THR A 227 14.51 -0.61 12.18
C THR A 227 14.64 -1.57 11.01
N ILE A 228 14.06 -1.25 9.88
CA ILE A 228 14.38 -1.91 8.62
C ILE A 228 15.53 -1.11 7.99
N THR A 229 16.75 -1.61 8.19
CA THR A 229 17.96 -0.98 7.64
C THR A 229 17.96 -1.04 6.12
N GLU A 230 17.57 -2.18 5.55
CA GLU A 230 17.39 -2.35 4.12
C GLU A 230 16.37 -3.48 3.84
N ALA A 231 15.43 -3.20 2.97
CA ALA A 231 14.57 -4.21 2.37
C ALA A 231 14.68 -4.08 0.84
N SER A 232 15.30 -5.06 0.18
CA SER A 232 15.57 -5.00 -1.25
C SER A 232 14.87 -6.14 -1.99
N GLY A 233 13.92 -5.80 -2.85
CA GLY A 233 13.20 -6.73 -3.71
C GLY A 233 14.01 -7.12 -4.95
N GLY A 234 13.59 -8.21 -5.58
CA GLY A 234 14.10 -8.64 -6.87
C GLY A 234 13.62 -7.72 -8.01
N TYR A 235 14.07 -7.97 -9.23
CA TYR A 235 13.80 -7.14 -10.43
C TYR A 235 12.32 -6.74 -10.62
N MET A 236 11.38 -7.66 -10.35
CA MET A 236 9.94 -7.49 -10.55
C MET A 236 9.15 -7.48 -9.21
N ALA A 237 9.80 -7.25 -8.10
CA ALA A 237 9.21 -7.38 -6.78
C ALA A 237 9.42 -6.13 -5.92
N ALA A 238 8.59 -5.97 -4.90
CA ALA A 238 8.69 -4.86 -3.96
C ALA A 238 9.87 -5.03 -2.99
N GLY A 239 10.38 -3.90 -2.46
CA GLY A 239 11.26 -3.92 -1.31
C GLY A 239 10.53 -4.49 -0.08
N ILE A 240 9.38 -3.90 0.27
CA ILE A 240 8.47 -4.37 1.33
C ILE A 240 7.09 -4.56 0.72
N GLY A 241 6.54 -5.78 0.79
CA GLY A 241 5.20 -6.11 0.33
C GLY A 241 5.15 -7.35 -0.54
N SER A 242 4.67 -7.29 -1.79
CA SER A 242 4.52 -8.50 -2.58
C SER A 242 5.68 -8.79 -3.52
N GLY A 243 5.80 -10.07 -3.87
CA GLY A 243 6.59 -10.51 -5.01
C GLY A 243 5.88 -10.25 -6.34
N PHE A 244 6.35 -10.89 -7.40
CA PHE A 244 5.78 -10.81 -8.74
C PHE A 244 4.32 -11.28 -8.76
N GLN A 245 3.43 -10.52 -9.37
CA GLN A 245 1.99 -10.76 -9.51
C GLN A 245 1.19 -10.81 -8.19
N GLY A 246 1.81 -10.55 -7.04
CA GLY A 246 1.15 -10.61 -5.74
C GLY A 246 0.50 -9.29 -5.32
N LEU A 247 -0.47 -9.39 -4.41
CA LEU A 247 -1.04 -8.26 -3.69
C LEU A 247 -0.11 -7.85 -2.54
N GLY A 248 0.25 -6.56 -2.47
CA GLY A 248 1.02 -6.01 -1.36
C GLY A 248 0.13 -5.35 -0.30
N THR A 249 -0.05 -5.99 0.84
CA THR A 249 -0.76 -5.40 1.99
C THR A 249 0.25 -5.03 3.06
N VAL A 250 0.51 -3.73 3.23
CA VAL A 250 1.57 -3.24 4.12
C VAL A 250 1.03 -2.26 5.14
N THR A 251 1.28 -2.51 6.42
CA THR A 251 1.01 -1.58 7.52
C THR A 251 2.31 -1.23 8.23
N ILE A 252 2.64 0.06 8.28
CA ILE A 252 3.79 0.58 9.02
C ILE A 252 3.26 1.58 10.03
N GLU A 253 3.48 1.30 11.31
CA GLU A 253 2.84 2.03 12.40
C GLU A 253 3.77 2.15 13.62
N GLY A 254 3.27 2.76 14.70
CA GLY A 254 4.03 2.94 15.93
C GLY A 254 5.26 3.84 15.71
N ASP A 255 6.41 3.40 16.23
CA ASP A 255 7.70 4.08 16.10
C ASP A 255 8.64 3.37 15.10
N ALA A 256 8.08 2.64 14.12
CA ALA A 256 8.85 1.92 13.11
C ALA A 256 9.69 2.87 12.24
N VAL A 257 10.93 2.46 11.93
CA VAL A 257 11.84 3.20 11.05
C VAL A 257 12.23 2.34 9.85
N ILE A 258 11.90 2.82 8.65
CA ILE A 258 12.35 2.22 7.39
C ILE A 258 13.44 3.10 6.80
N LYS A 259 14.71 2.69 6.89
CA LYS A 259 15.82 3.47 6.32
C LYS A 259 15.88 3.35 4.80
N ASN A 260 15.72 2.13 4.28
CA ASN A 260 15.75 1.91 2.85
C ASN A 260 14.85 0.74 2.44
N ALA A 261 13.81 1.05 1.68
CA ALA A 261 12.97 0.07 1.00
C ALA A 261 13.15 0.25 -0.51
N GLN A 262 13.80 -0.73 -1.16
CA GLN A 262 14.13 -0.67 -2.56
C GLN A 262 13.41 -1.75 -3.35
N GLY A 263 12.50 -1.35 -4.21
CA GLY A 263 11.92 -2.22 -5.23
C GLY A 263 12.88 -2.44 -6.40
N GLY A 264 12.64 -3.49 -7.16
CA GLY A 264 13.31 -3.71 -8.43
C GLY A 264 12.88 -2.71 -9.51
N GLU A 265 13.24 -2.97 -10.77
CA GLU A 265 12.89 -2.05 -11.88
C GLU A 265 11.39 -1.91 -12.10
N ALA A 266 10.61 -2.95 -11.82
CA ALA A 266 9.17 -2.94 -12.04
C ALA A 266 8.34 -3.13 -10.74
N GLY A 267 8.98 -3.29 -9.59
CA GLY A 267 8.35 -3.37 -8.28
C GLY A 267 8.43 -2.07 -7.50
N ALA A 268 7.51 -1.84 -6.59
CA ALA A 268 7.51 -0.68 -5.72
C ALA A 268 8.57 -0.77 -4.62
N GLY A 269 9.04 0.38 -4.10
CA GLY A 269 9.83 0.41 -2.87
C GLY A 269 9.06 -0.22 -1.70
N ILE A 270 7.85 0.29 -1.45
CA ILE A 270 6.89 -0.27 -0.49
C ILE A 270 5.57 -0.48 -1.23
N GLY A 271 5.06 -1.71 -1.26
CA GLY A 271 3.77 -2.06 -1.86
C GLY A 271 3.77 -3.33 -2.67
N SER A 272 3.54 -3.28 -3.99
CA SER A 272 3.45 -4.49 -4.79
C SER A 272 4.60 -4.66 -5.80
N GLY A 273 4.80 -5.92 -6.20
CA GLY A 273 5.59 -6.24 -7.37
C GLY A 273 4.85 -5.94 -8.67
N THR A 274 5.48 -6.24 -9.79
CA THR A 274 4.91 -6.09 -11.15
C THR A 274 3.58 -6.84 -11.27
N TYR A 275 2.60 -6.20 -11.89
CA TYR A 275 1.22 -6.70 -12.12
C TYR A 275 0.44 -6.94 -10.82
N GLY A 276 0.89 -6.37 -9.69
CA GLY A 276 0.20 -6.46 -8.42
C GLY A 276 -0.39 -5.12 -7.98
N ASP A 277 -1.53 -5.19 -7.29
CA ASP A 277 -2.11 -4.06 -6.57
C ASP A 277 -1.49 -3.93 -5.18
N SER A 278 -1.68 -2.77 -4.56
CA SER A 278 -1.22 -2.57 -3.18
C SER A 278 -2.26 -1.90 -2.29
N GLU A 279 -2.22 -2.27 -1.01
CA GLU A 279 -2.94 -1.60 0.08
C GLU A 279 -1.93 -1.24 1.17
N ILE A 280 -1.64 0.05 1.34
CA ILE A 280 -0.57 0.54 2.20
C ILE A 280 -1.15 1.51 3.22
N ILE A 281 -0.84 1.29 4.50
CA ILE A 281 -1.18 2.19 5.60
C ILE A 281 0.10 2.54 6.33
N ILE A 282 0.42 3.83 6.39
CA ILE A 282 1.54 4.37 7.17
C ILE A 282 0.98 5.36 8.18
N ARG A 283 1.17 5.09 9.47
CA ARG A 283 0.51 5.87 10.52
C ARG A 283 1.34 6.01 11.80
N ASP A 284 0.75 6.69 12.78
CA ASP A 284 1.33 7.00 14.08
C ASP A 284 2.59 7.85 13.96
N ASN A 285 3.75 7.41 14.44
CA ASN A 285 5.03 8.11 14.35
C ASN A 285 5.99 7.42 13.38
N ALA A 286 5.50 6.56 12.49
CA ALA A 286 6.33 5.82 11.55
C ALA A 286 7.18 6.75 10.66
N VAL A 287 8.44 6.39 10.45
CA VAL A 287 9.38 7.15 9.62
C VAL A 287 9.85 6.29 8.46
N ILE A 288 9.68 6.82 7.24
CA ILE A 288 10.25 6.25 6.03
C ILE A 288 11.32 7.22 5.53
N GLU A 289 12.60 6.84 5.65
CA GLU A 289 13.70 7.68 5.14
C GLU A 289 13.77 7.60 3.62
N ASN A 290 13.76 6.37 3.06
CA ASN A 290 13.79 6.15 1.62
C ASN A 290 12.88 4.98 1.22
N ALA A 291 12.02 5.23 0.25
CA ALA A 291 11.26 4.21 -0.47
C ALA A 291 11.41 4.46 -1.97
N GLU A 292 12.12 3.57 -2.66
CA GLU A 292 12.49 3.78 -4.05
C GLU A 292 12.16 2.58 -4.94
N SER A 293 11.65 2.86 -6.14
CA SER A 293 11.70 1.93 -7.27
C SER A 293 12.81 2.34 -8.22
N SER A 294 13.57 1.39 -8.75
CA SER A 294 14.67 1.71 -9.65
C SER A 294 14.20 2.17 -11.04
N ALA A 295 12.97 1.83 -11.47
CA ALA A 295 12.40 2.34 -12.72
C ALA A 295 10.86 2.51 -12.68
N ASN A 296 10.09 1.48 -12.98
CA ASN A 296 8.67 1.60 -13.33
C ASN A 296 7.68 1.39 -12.17
N GLY A 297 8.11 0.87 -11.03
CA GLY A 297 7.26 0.81 -9.83
C GLY A 297 7.15 2.17 -9.15
N ALA A 298 6.18 2.35 -8.28
CA ALA A 298 6.09 3.51 -7.42
C ALA A 298 7.17 3.47 -6.31
N GLY A 299 7.56 4.63 -5.76
CA GLY A 299 8.32 4.66 -4.52
C GLY A 299 7.52 3.98 -3.39
N ILE A 300 6.28 4.45 -3.17
CA ILE A 300 5.30 3.85 -2.25
C ILE A 300 4.00 3.66 -3.05
N GLY A 301 3.56 2.41 -3.27
CA GLY A 301 2.36 2.14 -4.03
C GLY A 301 2.40 0.87 -4.85
N SER A 302 1.86 0.88 -6.08
CA SER A 302 1.84 -0.32 -6.92
C SER A 302 3.13 -0.51 -7.73
N GLY A 303 3.36 -1.76 -8.14
CA GLY A 303 4.32 -2.07 -9.19
C GLY A 303 3.80 -1.65 -10.58
N GLN A 304 4.57 -1.95 -11.59
CA GLN A 304 4.21 -1.71 -13.00
C GLN A 304 3.00 -2.56 -13.41
N GLY A 305 2.02 -1.94 -14.08
CA GLY A 305 0.94 -2.62 -14.80
C GLY A 305 1.38 -3.17 -16.16
N ASP A 306 0.45 -3.69 -16.95
CA ASP A 306 0.75 -4.33 -18.23
C ASP A 306 0.16 -3.59 -19.44
N LEU A 307 0.86 -3.70 -20.55
CA LEU A 307 0.46 -3.22 -21.87
C LEU A 307 0.71 -4.34 -22.88
N TYR A 308 -0.32 -4.96 -23.40
CA TYR A 308 -0.15 -6.02 -24.38
C TYR A 308 -1.12 -5.87 -25.57
N PRO A 309 -0.69 -6.28 -26.79
CA PRO A 309 -1.58 -6.28 -27.94
C PRO A 309 -2.61 -7.40 -27.83
N ASP A 310 -3.90 -7.07 -27.99
CA ASP A 310 -4.98 -8.05 -28.12
C ASP A 310 -5.72 -7.83 -29.43
N GLY A 311 -5.42 -8.68 -30.42
CA GLY A 311 -6.08 -8.69 -31.72
C GLY A 311 -6.02 -7.34 -32.46
N ASP A 312 -7.02 -6.50 -32.28
CA ASP A 312 -7.19 -5.23 -33.00
C ASP A 312 -6.75 -3.99 -32.21
N GLY A 313 -6.16 -4.14 -30.99
CA GLY A 313 -5.80 -3.02 -30.12
C GLY A 313 -4.74 -3.32 -29.07
N MET A 314 -4.44 -2.30 -28.26
CA MET A 314 -3.64 -2.44 -27.03
C MET A 314 -4.60 -2.60 -25.85
N VAL A 315 -4.41 -3.64 -25.06
CA VAL A 315 -5.06 -3.80 -23.76
C VAL A 315 -4.15 -3.21 -22.70
N ILE A 316 -4.76 -2.42 -21.83
CA ILE A 316 -4.10 -1.78 -20.69
C ILE A 316 -4.62 -2.47 -19.44
N ASP A 317 -3.76 -3.15 -18.71
CA ASP A 317 -4.08 -3.74 -17.41
C ASP A 317 -3.45 -2.88 -16.32
N LEU A 318 -4.29 -2.03 -15.71
CA LEU A 318 -3.88 -1.04 -14.73
C LEU A 318 -3.69 -1.67 -13.37
N THR A 319 -2.52 -1.46 -12.76
CA THR A 319 -2.34 -1.71 -11.33
C THR A 319 -2.85 -0.56 -10.48
N VAL A 320 -3.22 -0.84 -9.23
CA VAL A 320 -3.75 0.15 -8.29
C VAL A 320 -2.88 0.25 -7.06
N GLY A 321 -2.35 1.45 -6.81
CA GLY A 321 -1.65 1.81 -5.60
C GLY A 321 -2.57 2.52 -4.62
N ASN A 322 -3.13 1.80 -3.64
CA ASN A 322 -3.91 2.38 -2.55
C ASN A 322 -2.98 2.73 -1.39
N VAL A 323 -2.82 4.01 -1.09
CA VAL A 323 -1.89 4.50 -0.07
C VAL A 323 -2.60 5.42 0.90
N THR A 324 -2.55 5.11 2.19
CA THR A 324 -3.02 5.99 3.27
C THR A 324 -1.86 6.35 4.18
N ILE A 325 -1.60 7.65 4.32
CA ILE A 325 -0.57 8.20 5.21
C ILE A 325 -1.27 9.10 6.23
N GLU A 326 -1.17 8.76 7.51
CA GLU A 326 -1.94 9.46 8.55
C GLU A 326 -1.19 9.59 9.88
N GLY A 327 -1.78 10.27 10.84
CA GLY A 327 -1.17 10.48 12.16
C GLY A 327 -0.02 11.48 12.09
N ASN A 328 1.12 11.16 12.67
CA ASN A 328 2.37 11.93 12.62
C ASN A 328 3.40 11.27 11.68
N ALA A 329 2.97 10.39 10.78
CA ALA A 329 3.86 9.67 9.89
C ALA A 329 4.71 10.62 9.05
N ARG A 330 5.98 10.25 8.86
CA ARG A 330 6.95 11.05 8.10
C ARG A 330 7.56 10.22 6.98
N ILE A 331 7.45 10.73 5.76
CA ILE A 331 8.13 10.20 4.58
C ILE A 331 9.19 11.23 4.17
N GLU A 332 10.47 10.87 4.23
CA GLU A 332 11.53 11.78 3.79
C GLU A 332 11.67 11.75 2.27
N ASN A 333 11.78 10.55 1.70
CA ASN A 333 11.90 10.38 0.26
C ASN A 333 11.06 9.19 -0.22
N ALA A 334 10.20 9.45 -1.19
CA ALA A 334 9.50 8.44 -1.97
C ALA A 334 9.76 8.72 -3.45
N LYS A 335 10.38 7.77 -4.18
CA LYS A 335 10.88 8.04 -5.52
C LYS A 335 10.67 6.86 -6.47
N SER A 336 10.27 7.18 -7.72
CA SER A 336 10.37 6.27 -8.86
C SER A 336 11.50 6.68 -9.80
N GLY A 337 12.09 5.71 -10.47
CA GLY A 337 13.19 5.96 -11.41
C GLY A 337 12.73 6.38 -12.81
N SER A 338 11.57 5.90 -13.29
CA SER A 338 11.11 6.12 -14.67
C SER A 338 9.60 6.35 -14.74
N GLY A 339 8.78 5.35 -15.06
CA GLY A 339 7.35 5.55 -15.35
C GLY A 339 6.40 5.63 -14.13
N GLY A 340 6.85 5.28 -12.93
CA GLY A 340 6.01 5.25 -11.74
C GLY A 340 5.95 6.59 -11.00
N SER A 341 4.99 6.72 -10.10
CA SER A 341 4.88 7.87 -9.21
C SER A 341 5.83 7.77 -8.00
N GLY A 342 6.10 8.90 -7.34
CA GLY A 342 6.74 8.88 -6.02
C GLY A 342 5.87 8.15 -4.99
N ILE A 343 4.57 8.54 -4.90
CA ILE A 343 3.56 7.91 -4.04
C ILE A 343 2.31 7.67 -4.88
N GLY A 344 1.88 6.41 -5.02
CA GLY A 344 0.65 6.03 -5.73
C GLY A 344 0.82 4.91 -6.75
N GLY A 345 0.58 5.16 -8.04
CA GLY A 345 0.65 4.16 -9.11
C GLY A 345 2.06 3.94 -9.66
N GLY A 346 2.42 2.71 -9.97
CA GLY A 346 3.55 2.41 -10.86
C GLY A 346 3.23 2.82 -12.31
N ALA A 347 4.15 2.58 -13.24
CA ALA A 347 3.88 2.76 -14.67
C ALA A 347 2.65 1.93 -15.07
N VAL A 348 1.75 2.52 -15.85
CA VAL A 348 0.45 1.92 -16.15
C VAL A 348 -0.35 1.63 -14.87
N GLY A 349 -0.31 2.55 -13.91
CA GLY A 349 -0.94 2.37 -12.60
C GLY A 349 -1.68 3.60 -12.07
N ILE A 350 -2.81 3.34 -11.43
CA ILE A 350 -3.64 4.33 -10.76
C ILE A 350 -3.11 4.55 -9.35
N GLY A 351 -2.98 5.82 -8.93
CA GLY A 351 -2.63 6.17 -7.55
C GLY A 351 -3.84 6.69 -6.79
N ASN A 352 -4.34 5.91 -5.83
CA ASN A 352 -5.35 6.33 -4.87
C ASN A 352 -4.66 6.67 -3.56
N VAL A 353 -4.48 7.97 -3.27
CA VAL A 353 -3.65 8.42 -2.17
C VAL A 353 -4.44 9.28 -1.19
N ILE A 354 -4.40 8.93 0.09
CA ILE A 354 -4.98 9.71 1.18
C ILE A 354 -3.85 10.14 2.13
N ILE A 355 -3.69 11.43 2.32
CA ILE A 355 -2.72 11.99 3.28
C ILE A 355 -3.48 12.86 4.27
N ARG A 356 -3.42 12.53 5.56
CA ARG A 356 -4.21 13.24 6.56
C ARG A 356 -3.55 13.33 7.95
N GLY A 357 -4.17 14.12 8.83
CA GLY A 357 -3.68 14.31 10.20
C GLY A 357 -2.53 15.31 10.24
N ASN A 358 -1.39 14.91 10.79
CA ASN A 358 -0.14 15.70 10.87
C ASN A 358 0.96 15.10 9.99
N ALA A 359 0.61 14.34 8.97
CA ALA A 359 1.56 13.65 8.10
C ALA A 359 2.51 14.65 7.40
N GLN A 360 3.75 14.23 7.25
CA GLN A 360 4.82 15.02 6.63
C GLN A 360 5.45 14.27 5.48
N ILE A 361 5.46 14.87 4.29
CA ILE A 361 6.12 14.35 3.10
C ILE A 361 7.24 15.33 2.74
N GLY A 362 8.49 14.90 2.85
CA GLY A 362 9.66 15.66 2.40
C GLY A 362 9.68 15.71 0.87
N ASN A 363 10.02 14.60 0.23
CA ASN A 363 10.09 14.50 -1.21
C ASN A 363 9.24 13.34 -1.72
N ALA A 364 8.31 13.62 -2.61
CA ALA A 364 7.63 12.65 -3.44
C ALA A 364 7.97 12.94 -4.90
N THR A 365 8.83 12.11 -5.51
CA THR A 365 9.37 12.36 -6.85
C THR A 365 8.93 11.26 -7.80
N GLY A 366 8.15 11.61 -8.79
CA GLY A 366 7.84 10.72 -9.90
C GLY A 366 9.05 10.44 -10.78
N GLY A 367 9.03 9.32 -11.47
CA GLY A 367 9.98 9.02 -12.54
C GLY A 367 9.74 9.93 -13.77
N ASP A 368 10.38 9.64 -14.90
CA ASP A 368 10.37 10.53 -16.07
C ASP A 368 8.96 10.97 -16.52
N GLU A 369 7.95 10.13 -16.37
CA GLU A 369 6.57 10.37 -16.81
C GLU A 369 5.53 10.12 -15.70
N GLY A 370 5.99 9.88 -14.46
CA GLY A 370 5.14 9.63 -13.29
C GLY A 370 4.87 10.88 -12.47
N ALA A 371 3.72 10.94 -11.81
CA ALA A 371 3.39 12.02 -10.88
C ALA A 371 4.27 11.96 -9.61
N GLY A 372 4.47 13.10 -8.95
CA GLY A 372 5.05 13.12 -7.61
C GLY A 372 4.16 12.32 -6.64
N ILE A 373 2.86 12.66 -6.59
CA ILE A 373 1.84 11.95 -5.82
C ILE A 373 0.64 11.71 -6.75
N GLY A 374 0.28 10.45 -6.99
CA GLY A 374 -0.85 10.07 -7.82
C GLY A 374 -0.54 8.98 -8.83
N GLY A 375 -0.86 9.16 -10.12
CA GLY A 375 -0.69 8.15 -11.16
C GLY A 375 0.73 8.02 -11.70
N GLY A 376 1.10 6.83 -12.15
CA GLY A 376 2.26 6.64 -13.03
C GLY A 376 1.94 7.04 -14.48
N VAL A 377 2.87 6.86 -15.40
CA VAL A 377 2.64 7.04 -16.84
C VAL A 377 1.41 6.24 -17.28
N LEU A 378 0.56 6.82 -18.12
CA LEU A 378 -0.74 6.27 -18.54
C LEU A 378 -1.76 6.10 -17.39
N GLY A 379 -1.41 6.44 -16.16
CA GLY A 379 -2.26 6.28 -14.97
C GLY A 379 -2.82 7.60 -14.44
N THR A 380 -3.94 7.52 -13.73
CA THR A 380 -4.60 8.65 -13.08
C THR A 380 -4.31 8.71 -11.59
N GLY A 381 -4.45 9.90 -10.99
CA GLY A 381 -4.37 10.11 -9.55
C GLY A 381 -5.73 10.46 -8.93
N ASP A 382 -6.14 9.75 -7.87
CA ASP A 382 -7.21 10.15 -6.96
C ASP A 382 -6.57 10.48 -5.60
N VAL A 383 -6.33 11.77 -5.35
CA VAL A 383 -5.53 12.24 -4.21
C VAL A 383 -6.35 13.08 -3.27
N THR A 384 -6.41 12.68 -2.01
CA THR A 384 -7.05 13.44 -0.93
C THR A 384 -6.02 13.87 0.11
N ILE A 385 -5.96 15.18 0.39
CA ILE A 385 -5.06 15.78 1.38
C ILE A 385 -5.90 16.58 2.36
N GLU A 386 -5.89 16.20 3.63
CA GLU A 386 -6.71 16.86 4.65
C GLU A 386 -6.03 17.02 6.02
N GLY A 387 -6.29 18.11 6.71
CA GLY A 387 -5.77 18.38 8.05
C GLY A 387 -4.45 19.16 8.04
N ASN A 388 -3.59 18.91 9.02
CA ASN A 388 -2.32 19.62 9.21
C ASN A 388 -1.16 18.96 8.44
N VAL A 389 -1.41 18.61 7.18
CA VAL A 389 -0.44 17.93 6.32
C VAL A 389 0.61 18.92 5.80
N THR A 390 1.86 18.50 5.77
CA THR A 390 2.94 19.22 5.10
C THR A 390 3.52 18.38 3.97
N ILE A 391 3.56 18.93 2.75
CA ILE A 391 4.24 18.37 1.60
C ILE A 391 5.28 19.39 1.15
N GLU A 392 6.57 19.10 1.44
CA GLU A 392 7.66 20.03 1.13
C GLU A 392 7.95 20.06 -0.38
N ASN A 393 7.85 18.90 -1.05
CA ASN A 393 8.09 18.78 -2.48
C ASN A 393 7.34 17.57 -3.07
N ALA A 394 6.36 17.82 -3.90
CA ALA A 394 5.74 16.84 -4.79
C ALA A 394 6.15 17.17 -6.23
N GLN A 395 7.09 16.42 -6.78
CA GLN A 395 7.70 16.66 -8.07
C GLN A 395 7.25 15.62 -9.11
N GLY A 396 6.53 16.07 -10.13
CA GLY A 396 6.24 15.25 -11.30
C GLY A 396 7.43 15.12 -12.24
N GLY A 397 7.57 13.99 -12.90
CA GLY A 397 8.48 13.79 -14.02
C GLY A 397 8.02 14.55 -15.27
N ALA A 398 8.75 14.43 -16.37
CA ALA A 398 8.41 15.13 -17.60
C ALA A 398 6.99 14.79 -18.08
N GLY A 399 6.21 15.80 -18.31
CA GLY A 399 4.80 15.65 -18.69
C GLY A 399 3.87 15.16 -17.59
N ALA A 400 4.32 14.96 -16.35
CA ALA A 400 3.49 14.47 -15.26
C ALA A 400 3.24 15.51 -14.17
N ALA A 401 2.09 15.45 -13.50
CA ALA A 401 1.73 16.38 -12.47
C ALA A 401 2.60 16.22 -11.20
N GLY A 402 2.78 17.30 -10.44
CA GLY A 402 3.31 17.20 -9.09
C GLY A 402 2.37 16.38 -8.21
N ILE A 403 1.07 16.69 -8.24
CA ILE A 403 -0.01 15.96 -7.55
C ILE A 403 -1.14 15.74 -8.56
N GLY A 404 -1.46 14.47 -8.86
CA GLY A 404 -2.53 14.09 -9.80
C GLY A 404 -2.11 13.03 -10.81
N GLY A 405 -2.24 13.31 -12.11
CA GLY A 405 -1.99 12.33 -13.17
C GLY A 405 -0.55 12.24 -13.64
N GLY A 406 -0.17 11.06 -14.10
CA GLY A 406 1.04 10.86 -14.89
C GLY A 406 0.90 11.44 -16.31
N ALA A 407 1.98 11.34 -17.10
CA ALA A 407 1.96 11.71 -18.51
C ALA A 407 1.18 10.68 -19.35
N GLU A 408 0.73 11.12 -20.53
CA GLU A 408 0.10 10.29 -21.56
C GLU A 408 -1.19 9.56 -21.12
N THR A 409 -1.84 10.01 -20.04
CA THR A 409 -3.09 9.40 -19.54
C THR A 409 -4.12 9.21 -20.65
N GLN A 410 -4.84 8.09 -20.61
CA GLN A 410 -5.82 7.68 -21.63
C GLN A 410 -7.00 8.67 -21.74
N PRO A 411 -7.70 8.75 -22.89
CA PRO A 411 -8.74 9.74 -23.14
C PRO A 411 -9.92 9.62 -22.18
N ASP A 412 -10.49 10.81 -21.91
CA ASP A 412 -11.56 11.15 -20.99
C ASP A 412 -12.77 10.19 -21.02
N THR A 413 -12.80 9.27 -20.03
CA THR A 413 -14.04 8.71 -19.53
C THR A 413 -14.24 9.23 -18.09
N GLU A 414 -15.47 9.23 -17.53
CA GLU A 414 -15.66 9.63 -16.13
C GLU A 414 -14.77 8.84 -15.16
N ASP A 415 -14.29 7.65 -15.57
CA ASP A 415 -13.47 6.75 -14.79
C ASP A 415 -11.95 7.04 -14.89
N THR A 416 -11.53 7.83 -15.89
CA THR A 416 -10.11 8.15 -16.14
C THR A 416 -9.71 9.57 -15.75
N ARG A 417 -10.53 10.29 -14.99
CA ARG A 417 -10.21 11.64 -14.52
C ARG A 417 -9.28 11.62 -13.33
N ASN A 418 -8.35 12.57 -13.33
CA ASN A 418 -7.61 12.88 -12.12
C ASN A 418 -8.52 13.57 -11.10
N LYS A 419 -8.44 13.18 -9.84
CA LYS A 419 -9.19 13.81 -8.76
C LYS A 419 -8.23 14.27 -7.69
N VAL A 420 -8.31 15.55 -7.31
CA VAL A 420 -7.51 16.08 -6.22
C VAL A 420 -8.39 16.87 -5.27
N SER A 421 -8.44 16.42 -4.02
CA SER A 421 -9.17 17.09 -2.96
C SER A 421 -8.21 17.58 -1.87
N ILE A 422 -8.16 18.89 -1.64
CA ILE A 422 -7.31 19.51 -0.62
C ILE A 422 -8.20 20.28 0.35
N LYS A 423 -8.16 19.90 1.64
CA LYS A 423 -9.10 20.42 2.62
C LYS A 423 -8.46 20.68 3.97
N SER A 424 -8.70 21.85 4.56
CA SER A 424 -8.43 22.07 5.98
C SER A 424 -9.49 21.39 6.85
N THR A 425 -9.08 20.98 8.04
CA THR A 425 -9.96 20.43 9.08
C THR A 425 -9.76 21.17 10.40
N GLU A 426 -10.48 20.78 11.44
CA GLU A 426 -10.21 21.29 12.80
C GLU A 426 -8.78 20.94 13.28
N ALA A 427 -8.20 19.87 12.76
CA ALA A 427 -6.82 19.45 13.09
C ALA A 427 -5.75 20.36 12.48
N GLY A 428 -6.08 21.13 11.45
CA GLY A 428 -5.15 22.07 10.82
C GLY A 428 -5.39 22.32 9.35
N SER A 429 -4.38 22.90 8.71
CA SER A 429 -4.42 23.40 7.34
C SER A 429 -3.28 22.81 6.51
N PRO A 430 -3.52 22.27 5.33
CA PRO A 430 -2.47 21.76 4.45
C PRO A 430 -1.48 22.86 4.02
N ASN A 431 -0.19 22.50 4.00
CA ASN A 431 0.90 23.29 3.45
C ASN A 431 1.63 22.49 2.38
N ILE A 432 1.50 22.87 1.13
CA ILE A 432 1.86 22.04 -0.01
C ILE A 432 2.76 22.81 -0.98
N THR A 433 3.87 22.19 -1.39
CA THR A 433 4.64 22.60 -2.55
C THR A 433 4.58 21.51 -3.61
N ALA A 434 4.13 21.84 -4.79
CA ALA A 434 3.99 20.92 -5.91
C ALA A 434 4.58 21.52 -7.20
N THR A 435 5.24 20.69 -7.99
CA THR A 435 5.86 21.08 -9.25
C THR A 435 5.50 20.07 -10.34
N GLY A 436 4.88 20.54 -11.41
CA GLY A 436 4.63 19.75 -12.61
C GLY A 436 5.85 19.68 -13.52
N GLY A 437 6.00 18.60 -14.27
CA GLY A 437 7.08 18.39 -15.21
C GLY A 437 6.87 19.08 -16.54
N GLY A 438 7.95 19.50 -17.18
CA GLY A 438 7.95 20.04 -18.56
C GLY A 438 7.74 18.95 -19.62
N VAL A 439 7.49 19.34 -20.87
CA VAL A 439 7.30 18.41 -21.99
C VAL A 439 8.63 17.81 -22.45
N LEU A 440 8.62 16.50 -22.73
CA LEU A 440 9.72 15.83 -23.42
C LEU A 440 9.54 15.93 -24.93
N ASN A 441 10.50 16.54 -25.61
CA ASN A 441 10.55 16.46 -27.07
C ASN A 441 11.26 15.18 -27.50
N GLY A 442 10.55 14.28 -28.14
CA GLY A 442 10.99 13.18 -29.02
C GLY A 442 12.39 12.56 -28.89
N GLY A 443 13.03 12.70 -27.72
CA GLY A 443 14.40 12.22 -27.48
C GLY A 443 14.85 12.36 -26.03
N GLY A 444 13.94 12.61 -25.08
CA GLY A 444 14.29 12.68 -23.66
C GLY A 444 14.97 14.00 -23.23
N VAL A 445 14.92 15.04 -24.06
CA VAL A 445 15.47 16.36 -23.76
C VAL A 445 14.33 17.37 -23.67
N LEU A 446 14.27 18.12 -22.57
CA LEU A 446 13.33 19.23 -22.40
C LEU A 446 13.56 20.27 -23.52
N ASP A 447 12.53 20.57 -24.31
CA ASP A 447 12.60 21.63 -25.32
C ASP A 447 12.27 22.98 -24.68
N GLU A 448 13.28 23.83 -24.55
CA GLU A 448 13.14 25.21 -24.06
C GLU A 448 12.25 26.10 -24.96
N ASN A 449 11.97 25.65 -26.20
CA ASN A 449 11.20 26.39 -27.19
C ASN A 449 9.84 25.76 -27.50
N ALA A 450 9.48 24.63 -26.89
CA ALA A 450 8.14 24.06 -27.03
C ALA A 450 7.08 25.03 -26.50
N PRO A 451 5.86 25.04 -27.05
CA PRO A 451 4.74 25.69 -26.40
C PRO A 451 4.65 25.18 -24.96
N LEU A 452 4.27 26.03 -23.99
CA LEU A 452 4.22 25.75 -22.55
C LEU A 452 3.15 24.69 -22.21
N ALA A 453 3.15 23.57 -22.91
CA ALA A 453 2.22 22.44 -22.77
C ALA A 453 2.71 21.39 -21.75
N GLY A 454 3.46 21.77 -20.71
CA GLY A 454 3.88 20.90 -19.64
C GLY A 454 2.74 20.65 -18.64
N ALA A 455 2.97 19.69 -17.73
CA ALA A 455 1.98 19.26 -16.76
C ALA A 455 1.65 20.32 -15.71
N ALA A 456 0.44 20.29 -15.17
CA ALA A 456 0.06 21.08 -14.01
C ALA A 456 0.88 20.67 -12.77
N ALA A 457 1.08 21.59 -11.84
CA ALA A 457 1.62 21.24 -10.52
C ALA A 457 0.61 20.38 -9.75
N ILE A 458 -0.69 20.74 -9.83
CA ILE A 458 -1.81 20.01 -9.23
C ILE A 458 -2.86 19.82 -10.32
N GLY A 459 -3.13 18.56 -10.70
CA GLY A 459 -4.13 18.22 -11.70
C GLY A 459 -3.67 17.20 -12.73
N SER A 460 -3.76 17.53 -14.03
CA SER A 460 -3.42 16.57 -15.07
C SER A 460 -1.95 16.64 -15.50
N GLY A 461 -1.47 15.49 -15.96
CA GLY A 461 -0.27 15.43 -16.78
C GLY A 461 -0.52 15.97 -18.19
N SER A 462 0.53 16.11 -18.98
CA SER A 462 0.44 16.48 -20.40
C SER A 462 0.06 15.28 -21.27
N VAL A 463 -0.63 15.55 -22.36
CA VAL A 463 -0.95 14.57 -23.40
C VAL A 463 -0.20 14.91 -24.69
N PRO A 464 0.10 13.91 -25.54
CA PRO A 464 0.71 14.15 -26.84
C PRO A 464 -0.14 15.08 -27.72
N ASP A 465 0.51 15.80 -28.64
CA ASP A 465 -0.17 16.65 -29.62
C ASP A 465 -1.25 15.88 -30.40
N GLY A 466 -2.48 16.39 -30.33
CA GLY A 466 -3.65 15.80 -31.01
C GLY A 466 -4.39 14.72 -30.23
N ALA A 467 -3.95 14.38 -29.01
CA ALA A 467 -4.71 13.52 -28.12
C ALA A 467 -5.85 14.29 -27.43
N THR A 468 -6.85 13.55 -26.92
CA THR A 468 -7.94 14.14 -26.15
C THR A 468 -7.42 14.53 -24.77
N GLU A 469 -7.73 15.75 -24.35
CA GLU A 469 -7.34 16.28 -23.06
C GLU A 469 -7.90 15.47 -21.90
N VAL A 470 -7.05 15.13 -20.92
CA VAL A 470 -7.49 14.49 -19.66
C VAL A 470 -7.94 15.56 -18.68
N LYS A 471 -9.16 15.46 -18.22
CA LYS A 471 -9.74 16.40 -17.26
C LYS A 471 -9.36 16.04 -15.83
N SER A 472 -9.33 17.08 -14.99
CA SER A 472 -9.06 16.97 -13.57
C SER A 472 -10.18 17.60 -12.77
N ASP A 473 -10.72 16.87 -11.82
CA ASP A 473 -11.66 17.38 -10.83
C ASP A 473 -10.88 17.80 -9.59
N ILE A 474 -10.64 19.10 -9.43
CA ILE A 474 -9.86 19.65 -8.32
C ILE A 474 -10.77 20.43 -7.38
N THR A 475 -10.77 20.06 -6.12
CA THR A 475 -11.49 20.77 -5.05
C THR A 475 -10.52 21.26 -3.99
N ILE A 476 -10.54 22.56 -3.70
CA ILE A 476 -9.74 23.15 -2.64
C ILE A 476 -10.68 23.87 -1.67
N GLU A 477 -10.66 23.48 -0.39
CA GLU A 477 -11.62 23.92 0.62
C GLU A 477 -10.95 24.36 1.93
N GLY A 478 -11.47 25.43 2.52
CA GLY A 478 -11.04 25.94 3.83
C GLY A 478 -9.76 26.76 3.77
N LYS A 479 -8.92 26.68 4.80
CA LYS A 479 -7.64 27.38 4.87
C LYS A 479 -6.51 26.51 4.34
N VAL A 480 -5.80 26.94 3.31
CA VAL A 480 -4.69 26.17 2.70
C VAL A 480 -3.52 27.10 2.37
N THR A 481 -2.31 26.54 2.35
CA THR A 481 -1.12 27.17 1.78
C THR A 481 -0.60 26.29 0.66
N ILE A 482 -0.57 26.78 -0.57
CA ILE A 482 -0.17 26.01 -1.75
C ILE A 482 0.82 26.84 -2.57
N ASN A 483 1.98 26.24 -2.89
CA ASN A 483 2.95 26.74 -3.85
C ASN A 483 2.94 25.78 -5.04
N ALA A 484 2.34 26.19 -6.14
CA ALA A 484 2.17 25.38 -7.34
C ALA A 484 3.01 25.96 -8.49
N THR A 485 3.97 25.20 -9.00
CA THR A 485 4.78 25.56 -10.16
C THR A 485 4.50 24.60 -11.29
N SER A 486 3.97 25.06 -12.39
CA SER A 486 3.69 24.24 -13.58
C SER A 486 4.94 23.96 -14.40
N GLY A 487 4.97 22.82 -15.06
CA GLY A 487 5.86 22.57 -16.20
C GLY A 487 5.40 23.23 -17.51
N GLY A 488 4.17 23.77 -17.51
CA GLY A 488 3.53 24.49 -18.63
C GLY A 488 2.96 25.84 -18.20
N ASP A 489 1.80 26.20 -18.74
CA ASP A 489 1.11 27.47 -18.44
C ASP A 489 0.15 27.35 -17.23
N VAL A 490 -0.43 26.17 -16.98
CA VAL A 490 -1.46 25.96 -15.96
C VAL A 490 -0.87 25.33 -14.70
N ALA A 491 -0.84 26.07 -13.59
CA ALA A 491 -0.28 25.55 -12.35
C ALA A 491 -1.25 24.63 -11.58
N ILE A 492 -2.55 24.90 -11.61
CA ILE A 492 -3.59 24.09 -10.97
C ILE A 492 -4.74 23.92 -11.96
N GLY A 493 -5.07 22.70 -12.32
CA GLY A 493 -6.12 22.37 -13.29
C GLY A 493 -5.69 21.38 -14.35
N ASP A 494 -6.38 21.39 -15.50
CA ASP A 494 -5.97 20.65 -16.68
C ASP A 494 -4.73 21.31 -17.32
N SER A 495 -3.94 20.54 -18.04
CA SER A 495 -2.69 21.04 -18.60
C SER A 495 -2.89 22.21 -19.58
N THR A 496 -4.07 22.38 -20.15
CA THR A 496 -4.42 23.41 -21.14
C THR A 496 -5.51 24.39 -20.71
N ASN A 497 -6.50 24.02 -19.89
CA ASN A 497 -7.70 24.85 -19.62
C ASN A 497 -7.96 25.22 -18.15
N GLY A 498 -7.31 24.63 -17.19
CA GLY A 498 -7.24 25.08 -15.80
C GLY A 498 -8.54 25.31 -15.04
N GLU A 499 -9.54 24.45 -15.17
CA GLU A 499 -10.74 24.55 -14.33
C GLU A 499 -10.50 23.99 -12.94
N THR A 500 -10.61 24.83 -11.93
CA THR A 500 -10.49 24.45 -10.51
C THR A 500 -11.70 24.96 -9.76
N GLN A 501 -12.33 24.11 -8.98
CA GLN A 501 -13.43 24.52 -8.09
C GLN A 501 -12.88 24.88 -6.72
N PHE A 502 -13.05 26.14 -6.34
CA PHE A 502 -12.82 26.60 -4.99
C PHE A 502 -14.14 26.66 -4.24
N SER A 503 -14.22 26.01 -3.10
CA SER A 503 -15.38 26.11 -2.22
C SER A 503 -14.95 26.46 -0.81
N GLY A 504 -15.59 27.53 -0.25
CA GLY A 504 -15.43 27.88 1.17
C GLY A 504 -14.02 28.22 1.62
N LEU A 505 -13.18 28.84 0.76
CA LEU A 505 -11.86 29.30 1.15
C LEU A 505 -11.94 30.28 2.32
N GLN A 506 -11.10 30.05 3.35
CA GLN A 506 -11.10 30.82 4.59
C GLN A 506 -9.97 31.85 4.63
N VAL A 507 -10.14 32.85 5.49
CA VAL A 507 -9.11 33.87 5.77
C VAL A 507 -7.80 33.21 6.18
N GLY A 508 -6.71 33.66 5.55
CA GLY A 508 -5.37 33.10 5.71
C GLY A 508 -5.00 32.03 4.66
N THR A 509 -5.88 31.76 3.69
CA THR A 509 -5.53 30.98 2.50
C THR A 509 -4.54 31.75 1.64
N THR A 510 -3.51 31.07 1.16
CA THR A 510 -2.53 31.60 0.21
C THR A 510 -2.22 30.51 -0.83
N ILE A 511 -2.54 30.78 -2.08
CA ILE A 511 -2.20 29.93 -3.23
C ILE A 511 -1.31 30.75 -4.15
N THR A 512 -0.09 30.31 -4.35
CA THR A 512 0.86 30.91 -5.30
C THR A 512 0.93 30.00 -6.52
N ARG A 513 0.69 30.56 -7.69
CA ARG A 513 0.75 29.83 -8.97
C ARG A 513 1.85 30.41 -9.83
N ARG A 514 2.70 29.55 -10.36
CA ARG A 514 3.75 29.91 -11.30
C ARG A 514 3.67 29.05 -12.55
N ASN A 515 3.91 29.64 -13.71
CA ASN A 515 4.09 28.89 -14.95
C ASN A 515 5.53 28.34 -15.08
N ALA A 516 5.82 27.61 -16.13
CA ALA A 516 7.14 27.03 -16.40
C ALA A 516 8.27 28.09 -16.53
N LYS A 517 7.93 29.36 -16.84
CA LYS A 517 8.90 30.48 -16.90
C LYS A 517 9.14 31.13 -15.54
N GLY A 518 8.39 30.70 -14.51
CA GLY A 518 8.44 31.29 -13.18
C GLY A 518 7.57 32.53 -13.01
N ASP A 519 6.78 32.92 -14.04
CA ASP A 519 5.88 34.05 -13.96
C ASP A 519 4.74 33.74 -12.99
N ASP A 520 4.33 34.78 -12.24
CA ASP A 520 3.18 34.69 -11.35
C ASP A 520 1.87 34.70 -12.16
N VAL A 521 1.16 33.57 -12.15
CA VAL A 521 -0.13 33.38 -12.83
C VAL A 521 -1.26 33.18 -11.81
N SER A 522 -1.09 33.68 -10.58
CA SER A 522 -2.08 33.61 -9.51
C SER A 522 -3.38 34.34 -9.89
N GLN A 523 -4.50 33.81 -9.45
CA GLN A 523 -5.84 34.27 -9.80
C GLN A 523 -6.48 35.11 -8.68
N PRO A 524 -7.45 35.99 -9.00
CA PRO A 524 -8.26 36.63 -7.99
C PRO A 524 -8.97 35.58 -7.11
N GLY A 525 -8.77 35.65 -5.79
CA GLY A 525 -9.29 34.67 -4.84
C GLY A 525 -8.26 33.68 -4.30
N ASP A 526 -7.09 33.55 -4.93
CA ASP A 526 -5.99 32.71 -4.41
C ASP A 526 -5.45 33.17 -3.04
N VAL A 527 -5.72 34.42 -2.65
CA VAL A 527 -5.36 34.96 -1.34
C VAL A 527 -6.59 35.54 -0.64
N VAL A 528 -7.00 34.92 0.46
CA VAL A 528 -8.12 35.37 1.28
C VAL A 528 -7.58 36.11 2.52
N ARG A 529 -7.74 37.42 2.55
CA ARG A 529 -7.31 38.28 3.64
C ARG A 529 -8.51 38.73 4.50
N GLU A 530 -8.26 39.03 5.79
CA GLU A 530 -9.25 39.77 6.57
C GLU A 530 -9.54 41.10 5.87
N GLN A 531 -10.83 41.37 5.59
CA GLN A 531 -11.22 42.72 5.21
C GLN A 531 -10.97 43.65 6.38
N ALA A 532 -10.18 44.70 6.17
CA ALA A 532 -10.09 45.80 7.13
C ALA A 532 -11.52 46.33 7.40
N PRO A 533 -11.88 46.64 8.65
CA PRO A 533 -13.22 47.14 8.96
C PRO A 533 -13.50 48.42 8.16
N THR A 534 -14.35 48.32 7.16
CA THR A 534 -14.92 49.45 6.45
C THR A 534 -15.93 50.10 7.38
N GLU A 535 -15.79 51.43 7.62
CA GLU A 535 -16.73 52.23 8.34
C GLU A 535 -18.14 52.07 7.76
N THR A 536 -19.08 51.99 8.65
CA THR A 536 -20.49 51.73 8.55
C THR A 536 -21.22 52.57 7.50
N GLU A 537 -21.92 51.93 6.58
CA GLU A 537 -23.17 52.45 6.02
C GLU A 537 -24.32 51.48 6.25
N ALA A 538 -25.49 52.05 6.56
CA ALA A 538 -26.57 51.40 7.26
C ALA A 538 -27.37 50.40 6.45
N ALA A 539 -27.83 49.41 7.17
CA ALA A 539 -28.73 48.31 6.94
C ALA A 539 -29.85 48.43 5.87
N GLU A 540 -29.96 47.44 5.02
CA GLU A 540 -31.25 46.88 4.59
C GLU A 540 -31.28 45.37 4.88
N ALA A 541 -32.38 44.87 5.38
CA ALA A 541 -32.58 43.56 5.96
C ALA A 541 -32.57 42.41 4.91
N PRO A 542 -32.09 41.22 5.26
CA PRO A 542 -31.94 40.13 4.32
C PRO A 542 -33.22 39.30 4.14
N SER A 543 -33.45 38.90 2.90
CA SER A 543 -34.38 37.86 2.54
C SER A 543 -33.79 36.49 2.89
N THR A 544 -34.53 35.73 3.64
CA THR A 544 -34.20 34.37 4.11
C THR A 544 -34.08 33.37 2.96
N GLY A 545 -32.84 32.93 2.68
CA GLY A 545 -32.56 31.68 2.01
C GLY A 545 -32.04 30.68 3.06
N SER A 546 -32.75 29.63 3.29
CA SER A 546 -32.38 28.58 4.23
C SER A 546 -31.18 27.80 3.69
N VAL A 547 -30.01 27.92 4.35
CA VAL A 547 -28.90 26.99 4.19
C VAL A 547 -29.30 25.70 4.90
N GLU A 548 -29.52 24.62 4.16
CA GLU A 548 -29.71 23.28 4.74
C GLU A 548 -28.38 22.78 5.28
N VAL A 549 -28.32 22.61 6.60
CA VAL A 549 -27.12 22.17 7.32
C VAL A 549 -27.13 20.65 7.42
N GLU A 550 -26.07 20.00 7.01
CA GLU A 550 -25.83 18.56 7.23
C GLU A 550 -25.86 18.25 8.74
N ARG A 551 -26.70 17.29 9.15
CA ARG A 551 -26.85 16.92 10.57
C ARG A 551 -26.41 15.48 10.78
N PRO A 552 -25.53 15.18 11.76
CA PRO A 552 -25.24 13.81 12.15
C PRO A 552 -26.54 13.11 12.60
N VAL A 553 -26.75 11.88 12.13
CA VAL A 553 -27.90 11.05 12.51
C VAL A 553 -27.41 9.63 12.86
N THR A 554 -28.13 8.97 13.75
CA THR A 554 -27.88 7.56 14.05
C THR A 554 -29.00 6.73 13.41
N VAL A 555 -28.62 5.74 12.63
CA VAL A 555 -29.57 4.76 12.06
C VAL A 555 -29.45 3.49 12.87
N GLU A 556 -30.43 3.22 13.72
CA GLU A 556 -30.44 2.07 14.62
C GLU A 556 -30.39 0.76 13.85
N GLY A 557 -29.45 -0.12 14.20
CA GLY A 557 -29.26 -1.43 13.57
C GLY A 557 -28.41 -1.42 12.28
N LEU A 558 -28.08 -0.25 11.72
CA LEU A 558 -27.15 -0.18 10.59
C LEU A 558 -25.73 -0.44 11.10
N TYR A 559 -25.00 -1.29 10.37
CA TYR A 559 -23.58 -1.51 10.62
C TYR A 559 -22.83 -1.68 9.30
N VAL A 560 -21.53 -1.44 9.34
CA VAL A 560 -20.65 -1.57 8.17
C VAL A 560 -19.55 -2.56 8.50
N THR A 561 -19.21 -3.43 7.55
CA THR A 561 -18.13 -4.42 7.68
C THR A 561 -17.07 -4.19 6.62
N ASN A 562 -15.83 -4.61 6.94
CA ASN A 562 -14.75 -4.71 5.95
C ASN A 562 -14.83 -6.03 5.17
N VAL A 563 -13.88 -6.26 4.27
CA VAL A 563 -13.74 -7.48 3.43
C VAL A 563 -13.70 -8.78 4.25
N LEU A 564 -13.22 -8.74 5.50
CA LEU A 564 -13.16 -9.90 6.41
C LEU A 564 -14.46 -10.10 7.22
N GLY A 565 -15.51 -9.32 6.95
CA GLY A 565 -16.75 -9.35 7.72
C GLY A 565 -16.67 -8.72 9.11
N LYS A 566 -15.55 -8.09 9.48
CA LYS A 566 -15.39 -7.39 10.75
C LYS A 566 -16.07 -6.02 10.69
N GLN A 567 -16.83 -5.66 11.73
CA GLN A 567 -17.44 -4.33 11.82
C GLN A 567 -16.37 -3.24 11.89
N ILE A 568 -16.60 -2.17 11.11
CA ILE A 568 -15.75 -0.98 11.06
C ILE A 568 -16.58 0.28 11.41
N THR A 569 -15.89 1.35 11.78
CA THR A 569 -16.54 2.64 12.09
C THR A 569 -17.17 3.26 10.86
N HIS A 570 -18.32 3.87 11.05
CA HIS A 570 -19.02 4.61 10.01
C HIS A 570 -19.75 5.82 10.63
N THR A 571 -20.08 6.79 9.81
CA THR A 571 -20.91 7.95 10.17
C THR A 571 -22.10 8.04 9.25
N CYS A 572 -23.23 8.53 9.78
CA CYS A 572 -24.39 8.87 8.98
C CYS A 572 -24.69 10.35 9.12
N THR A 573 -24.89 11.04 8.01
CA THR A 573 -25.32 12.44 7.98
C THR A 573 -26.56 12.58 7.13
N GLN A 574 -27.45 13.49 7.49
CA GLN A 574 -28.64 13.80 6.70
C GLN A 574 -28.64 15.26 6.27
N ASN A 575 -28.83 15.46 4.96
CA ASN A 575 -29.05 16.76 4.37
C ASN A 575 -30.36 16.73 3.58
N GLY A 576 -31.35 17.50 4.08
CA GLY A 576 -32.70 17.46 3.50
C GLY A 576 -33.28 16.05 3.44
N THR A 577 -33.54 15.53 2.24
CA THR A 577 -34.07 14.18 1.99
C THR A 577 -33.01 13.13 1.67
N THR A 578 -31.74 13.47 1.77
CA THR A 578 -30.60 12.57 1.48
C THR A 578 -29.92 12.14 2.76
N LEU A 579 -29.77 10.83 2.97
CA LEU A 579 -28.98 10.23 4.03
C LEU A 579 -27.69 9.69 3.44
N THR A 580 -26.55 10.13 3.95
CA THR A 580 -25.22 9.68 3.55
C THR A 580 -24.61 8.77 4.63
N ILE A 581 -24.21 7.58 4.25
CA ILE A 581 -23.48 6.60 5.07
C ILE A 581 -22.03 6.65 4.61
N ARG A 582 -21.11 7.03 5.49
CA ARG A 582 -19.66 7.08 5.21
C ARG A 582 -18.96 6.00 6.02
N ALA A 583 -18.34 5.05 5.35
CA ALA A 583 -17.54 4.00 5.96
C ALA A 583 -16.07 4.38 6.04
N ASN A 584 -15.43 4.05 7.16
CA ASN A 584 -14.00 4.24 7.34
C ASN A 584 -13.23 2.98 6.86
N GLY A 585 -13.37 2.66 5.58
CA GLY A 585 -12.73 1.52 4.92
C GLY A 585 -12.77 1.66 3.40
N ILE A 586 -11.77 1.10 2.72
CA ILE A 586 -11.63 1.13 1.26
C ILE A 586 -12.61 0.15 0.61
N VAL A 587 -12.65 -1.06 1.13
CA VAL A 587 -13.63 -2.08 0.79
C VAL A 587 -14.58 -2.22 1.98
N ALA A 588 -15.84 -1.96 1.76
CA ALA A 588 -16.83 -2.00 2.84
C ALA A 588 -18.21 -2.43 2.35
N SER A 589 -18.96 -3.06 3.25
CA SER A 589 -20.35 -3.42 3.03
C SER A 589 -21.24 -2.77 4.10
N ALA A 590 -22.17 -1.94 3.70
CA ALA A 590 -23.21 -1.41 4.56
C ALA A 590 -24.37 -2.44 4.63
N HIS A 591 -24.78 -2.76 5.85
CA HIS A 591 -25.83 -3.72 6.13
C HIS A 591 -27.05 -3.00 6.73
N LEU A 592 -28.15 -3.08 6.04
CA LEU A 592 -29.45 -2.56 6.44
C LEU A 592 -30.52 -3.67 6.34
N THR A 593 -31.74 -3.36 6.73
CA THR A 593 -32.92 -4.19 6.43
C THR A 593 -33.96 -3.34 5.70
N LEU A 594 -34.90 -3.98 5.02
CA LEU A 594 -36.01 -3.26 4.38
C LEU A 594 -36.87 -2.51 5.40
N GLY A 595 -37.00 -3.02 6.64
CA GLY A 595 -37.67 -2.31 7.73
C GLY A 595 -36.98 -0.99 8.09
N MET A 596 -35.63 -0.97 8.11
CA MET A 596 -34.87 0.27 8.30
C MET A 596 -35.11 1.24 7.15
N VAL A 597 -35.10 0.76 5.91
CA VAL A 597 -35.38 1.59 4.72
C VAL A 597 -36.79 2.18 4.78
N ARG A 598 -37.82 1.41 5.21
CA ARG A 598 -39.18 1.91 5.43
C ARG A 598 -39.21 2.97 6.54
N THR A 599 -38.47 2.76 7.62
CA THR A 599 -38.35 3.75 8.71
C THR A 599 -37.73 5.05 8.23
N LEU A 600 -36.63 4.97 7.46
CA LEU A 600 -35.99 6.14 6.86
C LEU A 600 -36.94 6.88 5.90
N LYS A 601 -37.72 6.15 5.09
CA LYS A 601 -38.77 6.75 4.24
C LYS A 601 -39.79 7.51 5.08
N ALA A 602 -40.27 6.93 6.17
CA ALA A 602 -41.22 7.59 7.07
C ALA A 602 -40.63 8.85 7.73
N GLN A 603 -39.31 8.92 7.90
CA GLN A 603 -38.56 10.09 8.37
C GLN A 603 -38.26 11.12 7.27
N GLY A 604 -38.74 10.89 6.03
CA GLY A 604 -38.62 11.81 4.90
C GLY A 604 -37.38 11.61 4.05
N VAL A 605 -36.58 10.56 4.28
CA VAL A 605 -35.43 10.22 3.44
C VAL A 605 -35.91 9.65 2.10
N LYS A 606 -35.40 10.21 1.00
CA LYS A 606 -35.71 9.78 -0.38
C LYS A 606 -34.53 9.15 -1.09
N THR A 607 -33.31 9.51 -0.70
CA THR A 607 -32.08 9.06 -1.33
C THR A 607 -31.12 8.58 -0.25
N LEU A 608 -30.54 7.41 -0.44
CA LEU A 608 -29.41 6.91 0.32
C LEU A 608 -28.14 7.07 -0.51
N VAL A 609 -27.06 7.45 0.14
CA VAL A 609 -25.71 7.55 -0.43
C VAL A 609 -24.78 6.69 0.42
N PHE A 610 -24.02 5.81 -0.19
CA PHE A 610 -22.97 5.07 0.49
C PHE A 610 -21.62 5.51 -0.07
N THR A 611 -20.70 5.84 0.82
CA THR A 611 -19.37 6.33 0.50
C THR A 611 -18.35 5.54 1.31
N THR A 612 -17.29 5.10 0.66
CA THR A 612 -16.12 4.48 1.27
C THR A 612 -14.89 5.35 1.03
N LEU A 613 -13.77 5.10 1.74
CA LEU A 613 -12.62 6.01 1.75
C LEU A 613 -11.99 6.29 0.38
N LEU A 614 -12.08 5.36 -0.58
CA LEU A 614 -11.49 5.51 -1.92
C LEU A 614 -12.49 5.18 -3.04
N SER A 615 -13.76 5.00 -2.72
CA SER A 615 -14.75 4.61 -3.71
C SER A 615 -15.65 5.78 -4.05
N ARG A 616 -16.15 5.76 -5.29
CA ARG A 616 -17.29 6.58 -5.66
C ARG A 616 -18.36 6.52 -4.60
N SER A 617 -18.99 7.65 -4.34
CA SER A 617 -20.30 7.66 -3.72
C SER A 617 -21.29 7.05 -4.70
N THR A 618 -21.92 5.95 -4.34
CA THR A 618 -23.06 5.47 -5.10
C THR A 618 -24.34 5.84 -4.39
N THR A 619 -25.40 6.05 -5.16
CA THR A 619 -26.69 6.47 -4.65
C THR A 619 -27.78 5.48 -5.00
N VAL A 620 -28.78 5.37 -4.16
CA VAL A 620 -29.98 4.58 -4.44
C VAL A 620 -31.24 5.30 -3.95
N SER A 621 -32.30 5.25 -4.72
CA SER A 621 -33.60 5.76 -4.30
C SER A 621 -34.25 4.83 -3.27
N VAL A 622 -34.72 5.39 -2.15
CA VAL A 622 -35.48 4.65 -1.14
C VAL A 622 -36.74 4.00 -1.74
N ASP A 623 -37.42 4.71 -2.65
CA ASP A 623 -38.59 4.17 -3.35
C ASP A 623 -38.22 3.00 -4.27
N ALA A 624 -37.06 3.09 -4.97
CA ALA A 624 -36.59 2.01 -5.83
C ALA A 624 -36.23 0.75 -5.04
N LEU A 625 -35.54 0.89 -3.90
CA LEU A 625 -35.25 -0.21 -3.00
C LEU A 625 -36.50 -0.94 -2.52
N LEU A 626 -37.50 -0.19 -2.09
CA LEU A 626 -38.78 -0.76 -1.60
C LEU A 626 -39.67 -1.33 -2.72
N ALA A 627 -39.51 -0.82 -3.95
CA ALA A 627 -40.26 -1.32 -5.11
C ALA A 627 -39.62 -2.59 -5.70
N ALA A 628 -38.34 -2.84 -5.47
CA ALA A 628 -37.64 -4.03 -5.97
C ALA A 628 -38.18 -5.32 -5.31
N GLU A 629 -38.49 -5.26 -4.00
CA GLU A 629 -39.04 -6.39 -3.24
C GLU A 629 -40.23 -5.94 -2.37
N PRO A 630 -41.38 -5.64 -2.98
CA PRO A 630 -42.48 -4.97 -2.29
C PRO A 630 -43.15 -5.82 -1.19
N ASP A 631 -43.15 -7.13 -1.35
CA ASP A 631 -43.78 -8.08 -0.42
C ASP A 631 -42.80 -8.71 0.58
N ALA A 632 -41.51 -8.31 0.52
CA ALA A 632 -40.49 -8.85 1.41
C ALA A 632 -40.68 -8.33 2.85
N PRO A 633 -40.43 -9.19 3.87
CA PRO A 633 -40.55 -8.83 5.29
C PRO A 633 -39.51 -7.80 5.72
N ASP A 634 -39.77 -7.14 6.85
CA ASP A 634 -38.91 -6.06 7.37
C ASP A 634 -37.48 -6.51 7.69
N GLU A 635 -37.27 -7.79 8.05
CA GLU A 635 -35.97 -8.39 8.36
C GLU A 635 -35.13 -8.70 7.09
N THR A 636 -35.69 -8.53 5.89
CA THR A 636 -34.96 -8.81 4.65
C THR A 636 -33.72 -7.94 4.56
N ALA A 637 -32.56 -8.61 4.47
CA ALA A 637 -31.27 -7.95 4.43
C ALA A 637 -31.07 -7.15 3.12
N VAL A 638 -30.57 -5.95 3.26
CA VAL A 638 -30.05 -5.11 2.18
C VAL A 638 -28.55 -4.95 2.43
N VAL A 639 -27.73 -5.47 1.53
CA VAL A 639 -26.29 -5.37 1.62
C VAL A 639 -25.76 -4.57 0.44
N TRP A 640 -25.07 -3.49 0.75
CA TRP A 640 -24.52 -2.56 -0.22
C TRP A 640 -23.01 -2.54 -0.08
N THR A 641 -22.32 -3.09 -1.07
CA THR A 641 -20.88 -3.34 -1.03
C THR A 641 -20.14 -2.47 -2.03
N HIS A 642 -19.05 -1.85 -1.60
CA HIS A 642 -18.06 -1.23 -2.46
C HIS A 642 -16.77 -2.06 -2.42
N THR A 643 -16.27 -2.46 -3.59
CA THR A 643 -14.99 -3.15 -3.77
C THR A 643 -14.16 -2.37 -4.77
N GLY A 644 -13.42 -1.35 -4.29
CA GLY A 644 -12.72 -0.43 -5.19
C GLY A 644 -13.70 0.26 -6.16
N PRO A 645 -13.49 0.20 -7.48
CA PRO A 645 -14.34 0.89 -8.46
C PRO A 645 -15.74 0.24 -8.65
N ARG A 646 -15.98 -0.93 -8.09
CA ARG A 646 -17.24 -1.65 -8.26
C ARG A 646 -18.14 -1.49 -7.04
N ALA A 647 -19.41 -1.28 -7.29
CA ALA A 647 -20.45 -1.32 -6.27
C ALA A 647 -21.47 -2.42 -6.59
N ALA A 648 -21.93 -3.12 -5.57
CA ALA A 648 -22.97 -4.13 -5.66
C ALA A 648 -24.02 -3.92 -4.59
N LEU A 649 -25.27 -4.19 -4.92
CA LEU A 649 -26.41 -4.11 -4.02
C LEU A 649 -27.19 -5.41 -4.08
N THR A 650 -27.43 -6.02 -2.92
CA THR A 650 -28.29 -7.20 -2.84
C THR A 650 -29.43 -6.97 -1.87
N ILE A 651 -30.62 -7.49 -2.20
CA ILE A 651 -31.81 -7.49 -1.34
C ILE A 651 -32.25 -8.95 -1.18
N GLY A 652 -32.29 -9.45 0.05
CA GLY A 652 -32.61 -10.86 0.31
C GLY A 652 -31.65 -11.85 -0.35
N GLY A 653 -30.47 -11.39 -0.75
CA GLY A 653 -29.46 -12.19 -1.47
C GLY A 653 -29.58 -12.14 -3.00
N ALA A 654 -30.65 -11.55 -3.57
CA ALA A 654 -30.77 -11.30 -5.01
C ALA A 654 -30.01 -10.02 -5.41
N ASP A 655 -29.36 -10.04 -6.58
CA ASP A 655 -28.63 -8.88 -7.11
C ASP A 655 -29.58 -7.81 -7.64
N HIS A 656 -29.42 -6.60 -7.14
CA HIS A 656 -30.15 -5.39 -7.51
C HIS A 656 -29.18 -4.21 -7.77
N SER A 657 -27.98 -4.52 -8.23
CA SER A 657 -26.93 -3.52 -8.48
C SER A 657 -27.31 -2.50 -9.56
N ASP A 658 -28.28 -2.82 -10.41
CA ASP A 658 -28.88 -1.93 -11.41
C ASP A 658 -29.65 -0.73 -10.80
N LEU A 659 -29.98 -0.77 -9.51
CA LEU A 659 -30.58 0.35 -8.78
C LEU A 659 -29.56 1.41 -8.36
N LEU A 660 -28.29 1.10 -8.38
CA LEU A 660 -27.22 2.04 -8.02
C LEU A 660 -26.97 3.05 -9.15
N LYS A 661 -26.69 4.29 -8.74
CA LYS A 661 -26.35 5.40 -9.64
C LYS A 661 -25.05 6.06 -9.22
#